data_7fd1edef4c79340698349233ef6cd5e1
#
_entry.id   7fd1edef4c79340698349233ef6cd5e1
#
_cell.length_a   1.000
_cell.length_b   1.000
_cell.length_c   1.000
_cell.angle_alpha   90.00
_cell.angle_beta   90.00
_cell.angle_gamma   90.00
#
_symmetry.space_group_name_H-M   'P 1'
#
loop_
_entity.id
_entity.type
_entity.pdbx_description
1 polymer ?
#
loop_
_entity_poly.entity_id
_entity_poly.type
_entity_poly.pdbx_seq_one_letter_code
_entity_poly.pdbx_strand_id
1 'polypeptide(L)'
;MNVKETPPDNYFKCVKVSLKHVLKHYEIIQPKINQTVIKAHKIIIHTLQFMKLYLLDYYDTHKTLPKIDKMFINCCMKILCKEKSIGRPPKKEIKELKDKLTNFYNTHYKPLCQDEELDYTYMNNILNYLTNDIVTMYENNIKLHYIEYVERYVNVMWEKKFMTKQIRKIKKTKKDRDSTISKLNNQLRKVKNDVLNIEDTNFKSYSYYHSWIKEQKKFIIPTKKKFRKNNLYYDLQCNPQDYLQCMIYMMKQVEKRGYSTNNPFPMRNDIIPKHIRLDTATLVHLLLTKNYGKKNDYLYKGNLKKNENKIWKFFFRTERQCFTKKWYSFHHMIETDGVSCSILLLRKDKVGKRIRINKIPNKEKYINELKDYTDIQDKKIVAIDPGKCDLIFCVDGDNKNAKKFRYSQDRRRKETKSKKYGKLLLEKKQETIIKYETELSMYNRKSLDIKIFKEYCKKKNKINSELFSFYFQELFRKLKLNGYWNRLRSEQKMINQFKKIFGNEKETIICFGDYEQKKHMKYKEPIKGRGMRTLFRKNGYQTYLIDEFRTSCKCSKCGGGSCEKFMIRENPKPFRNNLRLVHGLLSCKNCANVWNRDCNGATNIYKIAYNSIHNIERPSYLCRNTSDILDDMSKSQFTRPETVKPCSIKCS
;
A
#
# COMPACT_ATOMS: atom_id res chain seq x y z
N MET A 1 -1.97 42.90 12.62
CA MET A 1 -2.24 41.83 13.61
C MET A 1 -1.43 40.59 13.23
N ASN A 2 -0.47 40.19 14.07
CA ASN A 2 0.30 38.97 13.87
C ASN A 2 -0.61 37.75 14.04
N VAL A 3 -1.01 37.11 12.96
CA VAL A 3 -1.74 35.85 13.02
C VAL A 3 -0.82 34.83 13.73
N LYS A 4 -1.19 34.45 14.95
CA LYS A 4 -0.49 33.37 15.66
C LYS A 4 -0.57 32.09 14.82
N GLU A 5 0.55 31.75 14.17
CA GLU A 5 0.63 30.49 13.43
C GLU A 5 0.37 29.30 14.37
N THR A 6 -0.63 28.48 14.04
CA THR A 6 -0.95 27.27 14.80
C THR A 6 0.03 26.15 14.45
N PRO A 7 0.39 25.30 15.43
CA PRO A 7 1.26 24.14 15.16
C PRO A 7 0.56 23.15 14.22
N PRO A 8 1.32 22.49 13.33
CA PRO A 8 0.77 21.49 12.40
C PRO A 8 0.08 20.33 13.13
N ASP A 9 -0.97 19.75 12.54
CA ASP A 9 -1.74 18.63 13.13
C ASP A 9 -0.91 17.36 13.33
N ASN A 10 0.08 17.14 12.47
CA ASN A 10 0.91 15.92 12.52
C ASN A 10 1.92 15.98 13.67
N TYR A 11 1.90 15.00 14.54
CA TYR A 11 2.87 14.87 15.64
C TYR A 11 4.27 14.55 15.15
N PHE A 12 4.40 13.76 14.11
CA PHE A 12 5.66 13.38 13.51
C PHE A 12 5.85 13.97 12.12
N LYS A 13 7.09 14.36 11.83
CA LYS A 13 7.53 14.78 10.49
C LYS A 13 8.77 13.99 10.12
N CYS A 14 8.81 13.48 8.90
CA CYS A 14 9.99 12.79 8.37
C CYS A 14 10.63 13.66 7.28
N VAL A 15 11.95 13.88 7.40
CA VAL A 15 12.74 14.62 6.41
C VAL A 15 13.73 13.67 5.77
N LYS A 16 13.67 13.48 4.46
CA LYS A 16 14.53 12.56 3.73
C LYS A 16 15.66 13.31 3.01
N VAL A 17 16.91 12.88 3.27
CA VAL A 17 18.12 13.46 2.71
C VAL A 17 19.12 12.37 2.30
N SER A 18 20.21 12.74 1.62
CA SER A 18 21.34 11.82 1.43
C SER A 18 22.05 11.61 2.76
N LEU A 19 22.45 10.36 3.05
CA LEU A 19 23.23 10.04 4.25
C LEU A 19 24.56 10.81 4.26
N LYS A 20 25.22 10.92 3.12
CA LYS A 20 26.47 11.73 2.95
C LYS A 20 26.31 13.19 3.39
N HIS A 21 25.11 13.76 3.23
CA HIS A 21 24.84 15.13 3.61
C HIS A 21 24.85 15.34 5.13
N VAL A 22 24.44 14.36 5.91
CA VAL A 22 24.22 14.48 7.35
C VAL A 22 25.21 13.73 8.21
N LEU A 23 25.88 12.70 7.70
CA LEU A 23 26.85 11.90 8.43
C LEU A 23 28.22 12.58 8.44
N LYS A 24 28.84 12.67 9.61
CA LYS A 24 30.28 13.04 9.76
C LYS A 24 31.13 11.81 9.48
N HIS A 25 32.38 12.00 9.09
CA HIS A 25 33.32 10.91 8.79
C HIS A 25 32.71 9.84 7.89
N TYR A 26 32.04 10.29 6.82
CA TYR A 26 31.20 9.45 5.94
C TYR A 26 31.96 8.22 5.41
N GLU A 27 33.19 8.41 4.96
CA GLU A 27 33.99 7.34 4.32
C GLU A 27 34.32 6.18 5.29
N ILE A 28 34.41 6.48 6.59
CA ILE A 28 34.69 5.49 7.64
C ILE A 28 33.42 4.83 8.18
N ILE A 29 32.35 5.60 8.39
CA ILE A 29 31.16 5.15 9.10
C ILE A 29 30.13 4.53 8.13
N GLN A 30 29.99 5.09 6.93
CA GLN A 30 29.02 4.61 5.96
C GLN A 30 29.22 3.13 5.59
N PRO A 31 30.42 2.60 5.38
CA PRO A 31 30.61 1.17 5.10
C PRO A 31 30.07 0.26 6.20
N LYS A 32 30.26 0.61 7.48
CA LYS A 32 29.72 -0.14 8.63
C LYS A 32 28.19 -0.13 8.64
N ILE A 33 27.57 1.05 8.42
CA ILE A 33 26.11 1.16 8.30
C ILE A 33 25.60 0.35 7.10
N ASN A 34 26.28 0.44 5.96
CA ASN A 34 25.90 -0.29 4.75
C ASN A 34 25.95 -1.80 4.95
N GLN A 35 27.00 -2.33 5.58
CA GLN A 35 27.12 -3.74 5.92
C GLN A 35 25.98 -4.18 6.84
N THR A 36 25.64 -3.37 7.85
CA THR A 36 24.51 -3.65 8.76
C THR A 36 23.17 -3.68 8.03
N VAL A 37 22.94 -2.75 7.09
CA VAL A 37 21.74 -2.74 6.22
C VAL A 37 21.66 -4.02 5.39
N ILE A 38 22.77 -4.47 4.82
CA ILE A 38 22.87 -5.69 4.02
C ILE A 38 22.57 -6.92 4.89
N LYS A 39 23.23 -7.04 6.05
CA LYS A 39 22.97 -8.13 7.00
C LYS A 39 21.49 -8.21 7.40
N ALA A 40 20.92 -7.09 7.83
CA ALA A 40 19.51 -7.00 8.20
C ALA A 40 18.56 -7.44 7.06
N HIS A 41 18.90 -7.07 5.82
CA HIS A 41 18.11 -7.43 4.65
C HIS A 41 18.14 -8.93 4.36
N LYS A 42 19.30 -9.56 4.45
CA LYS A 42 19.47 -11.02 4.31
C LYS A 42 18.67 -11.76 5.38
N ILE A 43 18.85 -11.39 6.65
CA ILE A 43 18.11 -11.98 7.77
C ILE A 43 16.60 -11.95 7.53
N ILE A 44 16.04 -10.82 7.08
CA ILE A 44 14.60 -10.73 6.82
C ILE A 44 14.16 -11.67 5.68
N ILE A 45 14.93 -11.77 4.60
CA ILE A 45 14.56 -12.66 3.47
C ILE A 45 14.47 -14.10 3.97
N HIS A 46 15.48 -14.58 4.68
CA HIS A 46 15.49 -15.94 5.23
C HIS A 46 14.43 -16.14 6.31
N THR A 47 14.23 -15.17 7.22
CA THR A 47 13.18 -15.23 8.24
C THR A 47 11.79 -15.41 7.62
N LEU A 48 11.43 -14.66 6.60
CA LEU A 48 10.13 -14.78 5.96
C LEU A 48 9.94 -16.10 5.19
N GLN A 49 11.01 -16.65 4.60
CA GLN A 49 10.98 -17.97 3.97
C GLN A 49 10.80 -19.06 5.04
N PHE A 50 11.61 -19.05 6.09
CA PHE A 50 11.55 -19.98 7.20
C PHE A 50 10.19 -19.95 7.91
N MET A 51 9.70 -18.76 8.26
CA MET A 51 8.38 -18.60 8.86
C MET A 51 7.26 -19.19 7.99
N LYS A 52 7.26 -18.89 6.68
CA LYS A 52 6.25 -19.45 5.78
C LYS A 52 6.32 -20.97 5.74
N LEU A 53 7.51 -21.55 5.67
CA LEU A 53 7.67 -22.99 5.61
C LEU A 53 7.16 -23.65 6.90
N TYR A 54 7.57 -23.13 8.06
CA TYR A 54 7.12 -23.62 9.38
C TYR A 54 5.61 -23.50 9.56
N LEU A 55 5.03 -22.34 9.22
CA LEU A 55 3.60 -22.10 9.37
C LEU A 55 2.74 -22.97 8.44
N LEU A 56 3.24 -23.31 7.24
CA LEU A 56 2.58 -24.25 6.35
C LEU A 56 2.58 -25.67 6.89
N ASP A 57 3.73 -26.13 7.38
CA ASP A 57 3.89 -27.45 7.99
C ASP A 57 3.02 -27.59 9.24
N TYR A 58 3.08 -26.59 10.12
CA TYR A 58 2.25 -26.54 11.32
C TYR A 58 0.75 -26.57 10.99
N TYR A 59 0.32 -25.80 9.98
CA TYR A 59 -1.08 -25.79 9.53
C TYR A 59 -1.49 -27.15 8.94
N ASP A 60 -0.63 -27.81 8.18
CA ASP A 60 -0.96 -29.11 7.58
C ASP A 60 -1.13 -30.19 8.64
N THR A 61 -0.35 -30.12 9.73
CA THR A 61 -0.42 -31.05 10.86
C THR A 61 -1.61 -30.74 11.80
N HIS A 62 -1.75 -29.49 12.22
CA HIS A 62 -2.66 -29.12 13.32
C HIS A 62 -3.95 -28.42 12.87
N LYS A 63 -4.07 -28.01 11.59
CA LYS A 63 -5.18 -27.20 11.03
C LYS A 63 -5.38 -25.82 11.71
N THR A 64 -4.47 -25.44 12.59
CA THR A 64 -4.42 -24.17 13.31
C THR A 64 -3.06 -23.50 13.09
N LEU A 65 -2.87 -22.30 13.62
CA LEU A 65 -1.59 -21.58 13.54
C LEU A 65 -1.15 -21.13 14.93
N PRO A 66 0.18 -21.12 15.20
CA PRO A 66 0.70 -20.47 16.39
C PRO A 66 0.53 -18.94 16.28
N LYS A 67 0.52 -18.27 17.41
CA LYS A 67 0.48 -16.80 17.45
C LYS A 67 1.75 -16.22 16.84
N ILE A 68 1.56 -15.35 15.82
CA ILE A 68 2.66 -14.65 15.14
C ILE A 68 2.91 -13.33 15.87
N ASP A 69 3.56 -13.40 17.01
CA ASP A 69 3.93 -12.25 17.81
C ASP A 69 5.44 -11.92 17.71
N LYS A 70 5.85 -10.93 18.48
CA LYS A 70 7.25 -10.49 18.53
C LYS A 70 8.19 -11.59 19.01
N MET A 71 7.74 -12.40 19.96
CA MET A 71 8.54 -13.49 20.52
C MET A 71 8.81 -14.56 19.46
N PHE A 72 7.77 -15.02 18.79
CA PHE A 72 7.86 -15.99 17.70
C PHE A 72 8.82 -15.54 16.58
N ILE A 73 8.63 -14.31 16.08
CA ILE A 73 9.46 -13.76 14.99
C ILE A 73 10.92 -13.60 15.44
N ASN A 74 11.15 -13.13 16.67
CA ASN A 74 12.49 -12.97 17.22
C ASN A 74 13.22 -14.32 17.35
N CYS A 75 12.51 -15.38 17.80
CA CYS A 75 13.05 -16.73 17.82
C CYS A 75 13.44 -17.19 16.41
N CYS A 76 12.56 -17.01 15.43
CA CYS A 76 12.86 -17.34 14.02
C CYS A 76 14.10 -16.61 13.50
N MET A 77 14.25 -15.31 13.79
CA MET A 77 15.41 -14.52 13.36
C MET A 77 16.72 -15.04 14.00
N LYS A 78 16.70 -15.33 15.30
CA LYS A 78 17.89 -15.74 16.03
C LYS A 78 18.36 -17.15 15.69
N ILE A 79 17.44 -18.05 15.38
CA ILE A 79 17.78 -19.44 14.98
C ILE A 79 18.52 -19.46 13.64
N LEU A 80 18.20 -18.53 12.75
CA LEU A 80 18.86 -18.41 11.45
C LEU A 80 20.30 -17.88 11.55
N CYS A 81 20.70 -17.34 12.71
CA CYS A 81 22.00 -16.71 12.90
C CYS A 81 22.86 -17.55 13.86
N LYS A 82 24.13 -17.75 13.49
CA LYS A 82 25.11 -18.41 14.34
C LYS A 82 25.59 -17.42 15.41
N GLU A 83 24.97 -17.37 16.57
CA GLU A 83 25.49 -16.62 17.70
C GLU A 83 25.31 -17.36 19.02
N LYS A 84 26.37 -17.41 19.80
CA LYS A 84 26.31 -17.83 21.20
C LYS A 84 25.63 -16.71 21.97
N SER A 85 24.46 -16.96 22.54
CA SER A 85 23.75 -16.00 23.37
C SER A 85 24.55 -15.73 24.66
N ILE A 86 25.13 -14.55 24.74
CA ILE A 86 25.68 -14.01 25.99
C ILE A 86 24.52 -13.33 26.72
N GLY A 87 23.99 -13.92 27.79
CA GLY A 87 22.88 -13.33 28.54
C GLY A 87 22.18 -14.31 29.46
N ARG A 88 21.14 -13.82 30.17
CA ARG A 88 20.31 -14.67 31.04
C ARG A 88 19.60 -15.78 30.24
N PRO A 89 19.48 -16.99 30.81
CA PRO A 89 18.74 -18.06 30.16
C PRO A 89 17.29 -17.63 29.86
N PRO A 90 16.74 -18.05 28.70
CA PRO A 90 15.38 -17.69 28.35
C PRO A 90 14.37 -18.37 29.32
N LYS A 91 13.20 -17.75 29.48
CA LYS A 91 12.06 -18.36 30.20
C LYS A 91 11.68 -19.69 29.53
N LYS A 92 11.11 -20.63 30.31
CA LYS A 92 10.76 -21.99 29.91
C LYS A 92 9.98 -22.03 28.60
N GLU A 93 8.91 -21.22 28.47
CA GLU A 93 8.07 -21.12 27.27
C GLU A 93 8.86 -20.72 26.01
N ILE A 94 9.81 -19.77 26.15
CA ILE A 94 10.67 -19.32 25.05
C ILE A 94 11.65 -20.42 24.67
N LYS A 95 12.17 -21.19 25.64
CA LYS A 95 13.07 -22.31 25.40
C LYS A 95 12.37 -23.39 24.60
N GLU A 96 11.19 -23.83 25.04
CA GLU A 96 10.39 -24.87 24.35
C GLU A 96 10.04 -24.45 22.89
N LEU A 97 9.65 -23.19 22.68
CA LEU A 97 9.40 -22.67 21.33
C LEU A 97 10.68 -22.69 20.49
N LYS A 98 11.80 -22.25 21.07
CA LYS A 98 13.09 -22.21 20.38
C LYS A 98 13.55 -23.61 20.01
N ASP A 99 13.39 -24.59 20.87
CA ASP A 99 13.81 -26.00 20.64
C ASP A 99 12.99 -26.61 19.48
N LYS A 100 11.65 -26.40 19.46
CA LYS A 100 10.78 -26.82 18.36
C LYS A 100 11.18 -26.16 17.01
N LEU A 101 11.40 -24.87 17.03
CA LEU A 101 11.80 -24.12 15.82
C LEU A 101 13.21 -24.52 15.35
N THR A 102 14.14 -24.79 16.27
CA THR A 102 15.52 -25.22 15.95
C THR A 102 15.53 -26.61 15.30
N ASN A 103 14.74 -27.55 15.84
CA ASN A 103 14.59 -28.85 15.22
C ASN A 103 14.03 -28.74 13.80
N PHE A 104 12.96 -28.00 13.62
CA PHE A 104 12.38 -27.75 12.29
C PHE A 104 13.36 -27.06 11.35
N TYR A 105 14.13 -26.08 11.84
CA TYR A 105 15.16 -25.40 11.05
C TYR A 105 16.20 -26.38 10.53
N ASN A 106 16.78 -27.21 11.41
CA ASN A 106 17.82 -28.15 11.04
C ASN A 106 17.32 -29.18 10.03
N THR A 107 16.10 -29.71 10.23
CA THR A 107 15.53 -30.76 9.39
C THR A 107 15.01 -30.25 8.04
N HIS A 108 14.39 -29.08 8.01
CA HIS A 108 13.60 -28.65 6.84
C HIS A 108 14.09 -27.41 6.12
N TYR A 109 14.76 -26.48 6.81
CA TYR A 109 15.15 -25.20 6.19
C TYR A 109 16.66 -25.13 5.91
N LYS A 110 17.50 -25.54 6.85
CA LYS A 110 18.96 -25.54 6.69
C LYS A 110 19.44 -26.25 5.42
N PRO A 111 18.89 -27.42 5.03
CA PRO A 111 19.26 -28.10 3.78
C PRO A 111 18.90 -27.31 2.51
N LEU A 112 18.04 -26.29 2.61
CA LEU A 112 17.66 -25.42 1.49
C LEU A 112 18.57 -24.20 1.37
N CYS A 113 19.40 -23.94 2.36
CA CYS A 113 20.38 -22.86 2.37
C CYS A 113 21.73 -23.39 1.93
N GLN A 114 22.40 -22.69 1.02
CA GLN A 114 23.83 -22.87 0.81
C GLN A 114 24.52 -22.08 1.91
N ASP A 115 25.52 -22.64 2.57
CA ASP A 115 26.35 -22.15 3.68
C ASP A 115 26.48 -20.63 3.90
N GLU A 116 25.39 -19.89 3.77
CA GLU A 116 25.34 -18.47 4.03
C GLU A 116 25.29 -18.25 5.55
N GLU A 117 26.42 -17.88 6.11
CA GLU A 117 26.50 -17.51 7.52
C GLU A 117 25.82 -16.16 7.76
N LEU A 118 24.70 -16.21 8.49
CA LEU A 118 24.02 -15.00 8.96
C LEU A 118 24.55 -14.67 10.36
N ASP A 119 24.86 -13.39 10.57
CA ASP A 119 25.34 -12.85 11.82
C ASP A 119 24.54 -11.62 12.21
N TYR A 120 24.12 -11.52 13.46
CA TYR A 120 23.38 -10.38 14.01
C TYR A 120 24.13 -9.62 15.12
N THR A 121 25.42 -9.82 15.24
CA THR A 121 26.27 -9.14 16.23
C THR A 121 26.01 -7.64 16.21
N TYR A 122 25.72 -7.05 17.37
CA TYR A 122 25.35 -5.66 17.58
C TYR A 122 24.02 -5.19 16.94
N MET A 123 23.18 -6.10 16.47
CA MET A 123 21.96 -5.76 15.74
C MET A 123 20.66 -5.96 16.55
N ASN A 124 20.72 -6.32 17.83
CA ASN A 124 19.53 -6.66 18.62
C ASN A 124 18.41 -5.60 18.55
N ASN A 125 18.73 -4.31 18.66
CA ASN A 125 17.73 -3.24 18.57
C ASN A 125 17.14 -3.15 17.16
N ILE A 126 17.98 -3.32 16.13
CA ILE A 126 17.53 -3.32 14.72
C ILE A 126 16.57 -4.48 14.50
N LEU A 127 16.90 -5.69 14.98
CA LEU A 127 16.03 -6.87 14.87
C LEU A 127 14.70 -6.67 15.59
N ASN A 128 14.68 -6.01 16.74
CA ASN A 128 13.45 -5.67 17.45
C ASN A 128 12.54 -4.73 16.63
N TYR A 129 13.11 -3.72 15.95
CA TYR A 129 12.35 -2.86 15.04
C TYR A 129 11.82 -3.65 13.84
N LEU A 130 12.64 -4.51 13.24
CA LEU A 130 12.25 -5.36 12.12
C LEU A 130 11.16 -6.37 12.50
N THR A 131 11.22 -6.93 13.71
CA THR A 131 10.17 -7.78 14.27
C THR A 131 8.82 -7.06 14.32
N ASN A 132 8.79 -5.81 14.83
CA ASN A 132 7.58 -4.99 14.84
C ASN A 132 7.04 -4.74 13.43
N ASP A 133 7.93 -4.49 12.46
CA ASP A 133 7.55 -4.27 11.07
C ASP A 133 6.96 -5.53 10.45
N ILE A 134 7.48 -6.72 10.78
CA ILE A 134 6.95 -8.00 10.29
C ILE A 134 5.56 -8.28 10.88
N VAL A 135 5.36 -8.10 12.20
CA VAL A 135 4.01 -8.23 12.81
C VAL A 135 3.02 -7.33 12.09
N THR A 136 3.37 -6.05 11.95
CA THR A 136 2.52 -5.06 11.28
C THR A 136 2.24 -5.44 9.82
N MET A 137 3.23 -6.00 9.12
CA MET A 137 3.10 -6.45 7.74
C MET A 137 2.11 -7.62 7.62
N TYR A 138 2.17 -8.61 8.52
CA TYR A 138 1.20 -9.72 8.57
C TYR A 138 -0.21 -9.21 8.86
N GLU A 139 -0.39 -8.40 9.91
CA GLU A 139 -1.70 -7.85 10.25
C GLU A 139 -2.31 -7.01 9.13
N ASN A 140 -1.52 -6.13 8.52
CA ASN A 140 -2.00 -5.31 7.41
C ASN A 140 -2.34 -6.15 6.17
N ASN A 141 -1.56 -7.19 5.86
CA ASN A 141 -1.86 -8.09 4.75
C ASN A 141 -3.23 -8.76 4.95
N ILE A 142 -3.51 -9.24 6.15
CA ILE A 142 -4.78 -9.88 6.49
C ILE A 142 -5.93 -8.88 6.41
N LYS A 143 -5.80 -7.73 7.11
CA LYS A 143 -6.83 -6.67 7.16
C LYS A 143 -7.24 -6.17 5.77
N LEU A 144 -6.28 -6.03 4.87
CA LEU A 144 -6.51 -5.48 3.53
C LEU A 144 -7.07 -6.49 2.55
N HIS A 145 -6.70 -7.77 2.70
CA HIS A 145 -6.92 -8.75 1.64
C HIS A 145 -7.88 -9.88 2.00
N TYR A 146 -8.24 -10.10 3.27
CA TYR A 146 -9.11 -11.21 3.66
C TYR A 146 -10.40 -11.27 2.83
N ILE A 147 -11.10 -10.16 2.68
CA ILE A 147 -12.35 -10.09 1.91
C ILE A 147 -12.13 -10.41 0.41
N GLU A 148 -10.98 -10.02 -0.15
CA GLU A 148 -10.62 -10.36 -1.53
C GLU A 148 -10.34 -11.86 -1.69
N TYR A 149 -9.82 -12.51 -0.65
CA TYR A 149 -9.61 -13.97 -0.62
C TYR A 149 -10.93 -14.71 -0.60
N VAL A 150 -11.89 -14.26 0.21
CA VAL A 150 -13.26 -14.83 0.21
C VAL A 150 -13.91 -14.65 -1.16
N GLU A 151 -13.85 -13.46 -1.76
CA GLU A 151 -14.39 -13.23 -3.11
C GLU A 151 -13.76 -14.15 -4.15
N ARG A 152 -12.42 -14.30 -4.10
CA ARG A 152 -11.71 -15.19 -5.02
C ARG A 152 -12.09 -16.64 -4.81
N TYR A 153 -12.18 -17.08 -3.56
CA TYR A 153 -12.58 -18.43 -3.19
C TYR A 153 -13.97 -18.77 -3.74
N VAL A 154 -14.98 -17.96 -3.44
CA VAL A 154 -16.34 -18.11 -3.97
C VAL A 154 -16.35 -18.17 -5.50
N ASN A 155 -15.65 -17.24 -6.16
CA ASN A 155 -15.57 -17.20 -7.62
C ASN A 155 -14.92 -18.45 -8.26
N VAL A 156 -13.97 -19.09 -7.56
CA VAL A 156 -13.32 -20.32 -8.03
C VAL A 156 -14.15 -21.54 -7.72
N MET A 157 -14.71 -21.64 -6.51
CA MET A 157 -15.54 -22.79 -6.11
C MET A 157 -16.79 -22.93 -6.98
N TRP A 158 -17.37 -21.81 -7.40
CA TRP A 158 -18.52 -21.74 -8.28
C TRP A 158 -18.15 -21.47 -9.77
N GLU A 159 -16.94 -21.80 -10.15
CA GLU A 159 -16.43 -21.81 -11.53
C GLU A 159 -16.84 -20.59 -12.38
N LYS A 160 -16.89 -19.40 -11.77
CA LYS A 160 -17.33 -18.16 -12.42
C LYS A 160 -16.68 -17.92 -13.78
N LYS A 161 -15.38 -18.23 -13.93
CA LYS A 161 -14.65 -18.04 -15.19
C LYS A 161 -15.16 -18.96 -16.28
N PHE A 162 -15.43 -20.22 -15.95
CA PHE A 162 -15.98 -21.21 -16.86
C PHE A 162 -17.40 -20.83 -17.27
N MET A 163 -18.29 -20.58 -16.31
CA MET A 163 -19.68 -20.16 -16.57
C MET A 163 -19.75 -18.90 -17.45
N THR A 164 -18.92 -17.90 -17.16
CA THR A 164 -18.83 -16.68 -18.00
C THR A 164 -18.41 -16.99 -19.43
N LYS A 165 -17.48 -17.95 -19.64
CA LYS A 165 -17.06 -18.39 -20.96
C LYS A 165 -18.18 -19.11 -21.70
N GLN A 166 -18.93 -19.97 -21.02
CA GLN A 166 -20.11 -20.66 -21.58
C GLN A 166 -21.23 -19.69 -21.97
N ILE A 167 -21.59 -18.75 -21.09
CA ILE A 167 -22.58 -17.71 -21.40
C ILE A 167 -22.20 -16.94 -22.66
N ARG A 168 -20.92 -16.61 -22.83
CA ARG A 168 -20.44 -15.93 -24.05
C ARG A 168 -20.51 -16.76 -25.32
N LYS A 169 -20.47 -18.09 -25.21
CA LYS A 169 -20.63 -19.01 -26.35
C LYS A 169 -22.11 -19.20 -26.73
N ILE A 170 -22.99 -19.39 -25.73
CA ILE A 170 -24.39 -19.76 -25.92
C ILE A 170 -25.23 -18.54 -26.33
N LYS A 171 -25.06 -17.40 -25.67
CA LYS A 171 -25.89 -16.21 -25.94
C LYS A 171 -25.41 -15.44 -27.16
N LYS A 172 -26.24 -15.32 -28.19
CA LYS A 172 -25.91 -14.69 -29.46
C LYS A 172 -25.79 -13.16 -29.35
N THR A 173 -26.70 -12.46 -28.65
CA THR A 173 -26.70 -11.00 -28.56
C THR A 173 -25.79 -10.49 -27.42
N LYS A 174 -25.20 -9.32 -27.61
CA LYS A 174 -24.36 -8.69 -26.59
C LYS A 174 -25.19 -8.32 -25.35
N LYS A 175 -26.43 -7.85 -25.54
CA LYS A 175 -27.35 -7.43 -24.45
C LYS A 175 -27.69 -8.61 -23.54
N ASP A 176 -28.01 -9.77 -24.09
CA ASP A 176 -28.35 -10.98 -23.34
C ASP A 176 -27.14 -11.55 -22.59
N ARG A 177 -25.94 -11.52 -23.25
CA ARG A 177 -24.68 -11.91 -22.62
C ARG A 177 -24.37 -11.06 -21.39
N ASP A 178 -24.43 -9.74 -21.54
CA ASP A 178 -24.09 -8.80 -20.46
C ASP A 178 -25.13 -8.88 -19.32
N SER A 179 -26.42 -9.04 -19.64
CA SER A 179 -27.49 -9.27 -18.66
C SER A 179 -27.28 -10.57 -17.86
N THR A 180 -27.05 -11.69 -18.54
CA THR A 180 -26.87 -13.00 -17.89
C THR A 180 -25.58 -13.02 -17.04
N ILE A 181 -24.48 -12.43 -17.52
CA ILE A 181 -23.22 -12.30 -16.76
C ILE A 181 -23.45 -11.40 -15.53
N SER A 182 -24.25 -10.35 -15.65
CA SER A 182 -24.59 -9.47 -14.53
C SER A 182 -25.39 -10.21 -13.46
N LYS A 183 -26.39 -11.01 -13.85
CA LYS A 183 -27.14 -11.88 -12.93
C LYS A 183 -26.22 -12.85 -12.17
N LEU A 184 -25.31 -13.55 -12.88
CA LEU A 184 -24.32 -14.44 -12.27
C LEU A 184 -23.42 -13.68 -11.27
N ASN A 185 -22.90 -12.53 -11.67
CA ASN A 185 -22.05 -11.71 -10.80
C ASN A 185 -22.78 -11.25 -9.54
N ASN A 186 -24.07 -10.91 -9.67
CA ASN A 186 -24.90 -10.47 -8.55
C ASN A 186 -25.14 -11.64 -7.57
N GLN A 187 -25.45 -12.83 -8.08
CA GLN A 187 -25.62 -14.01 -7.23
C GLN A 187 -24.34 -14.38 -6.48
N LEU A 188 -23.19 -14.46 -7.15
CA LEU A 188 -21.91 -14.76 -6.50
C LEU A 188 -21.51 -13.68 -5.47
N ARG A 189 -21.93 -12.43 -5.69
CA ARG A 189 -21.78 -11.37 -4.70
C ARG A 189 -22.66 -11.61 -3.47
N LYS A 190 -23.92 -12.03 -3.66
CA LYS A 190 -24.82 -12.42 -2.57
C LYS A 190 -24.22 -13.60 -1.78
N VAL A 191 -23.78 -14.66 -2.46
CA VAL A 191 -23.10 -15.81 -1.83
C VAL A 191 -21.92 -15.36 -0.98
N LYS A 192 -21.04 -14.49 -1.52
CA LYS A 192 -19.93 -13.93 -0.75
C LYS A 192 -20.40 -13.20 0.51
N ASN A 193 -21.48 -12.43 0.40
CA ASN A 193 -22.00 -11.66 1.52
C ASN A 193 -22.63 -12.58 2.59
N ASP A 194 -23.34 -13.61 2.15
CA ASP A 194 -23.95 -14.60 3.03
C ASP A 194 -22.88 -15.43 3.78
N VAL A 195 -21.76 -15.76 3.10
CA VAL A 195 -20.59 -16.38 3.73
C VAL A 195 -19.97 -15.46 4.79
N LEU A 196 -19.92 -14.15 4.55
CA LEU A 196 -19.32 -13.17 5.47
C LEU A 196 -20.29 -12.72 6.58
N ASN A 197 -21.57 -13.08 6.50
CA ASN A 197 -22.52 -12.85 7.59
C ASN A 197 -22.20 -13.81 8.74
N ILE A 198 -22.10 -13.31 9.96
CA ILE A 198 -21.82 -14.14 11.14
C ILE A 198 -23.02 -15.05 11.47
N GLU A 199 -24.23 -14.54 11.26
CA GLU A 199 -25.46 -15.28 11.50
C GLU A 199 -25.79 -16.22 10.33
N ASP A 200 -26.31 -17.40 10.63
CA ASP A 200 -26.74 -18.40 9.65
C ASP A 200 -28.20 -18.22 9.20
N THR A 201 -28.72 -17.03 9.39
CA THR A 201 -30.08 -16.63 9.05
C THR A 201 -30.08 -15.59 7.92
N ASN A 202 -31.25 -15.48 7.23
CA ASN A 202 -31.47 -14.42 6.22
C ASN A 202 -30.50 -14.41 5.04
N PHE A 203 -30.27 -15.58 4.41
CA PHE A 203 -29.48 -15.65 3.18
C PHE A 203 -30.16 -14.92 2.02
N LYS A 204 -29.36 -14.11 1.30
CA LYS A 204 -29.80 -13.30 0.14
C LYS A 204 -29.52 -13.97 -1.21
N SER A 205 -28.76 -15.05 -1.20
CA SER A 205 -28.47 -15.88 -2.37
C SER A 205 -29.58 -16.91 -2.60
N TYR A 206 -29.58 -17.59 -3.77
CA TYR A 206 -30.52 -18.66 -4.04
C TYR A 206 -30.31 -19.85 -3.09
N SER A 207 -31.40 -20.60 -2.83
CA SER A 207 -31.45 -21.68 -1.84
C SER A 207 -30.42 -22.78 -2.08
N TYR A 208 -30.11 -23.13 -3.33
CA TYR A 208 -29.14 -24.16 -3.66
C TYR A 208 -27.67 -23.82 -3.25
N TYR A 209 -27.39 -22.55 -2.90
CA TYR A 209 -26.09 -22.18 -2.30
C TYR A 209 -26.03 -22.36 -0.79
N HIS A 210 -27.17 -22.44 -0.10
CA HIS A 210 -27.25 -22.32 1.35
C HIS A 210 -26.52 -23.44 2.10
N SER A 211 -26.67 -24.69 1.65
CA SER A 211 -25.99 -25.84 2.26
C SER A 211 -24.46 -25.68 2.18
N TRP A 212 -23.94 -25.33 1.00
CA TRP A 212 -22.54 -25.06 0.80
C TRP A 212 -22.05 -23.88 1.66
N ILE A 213 -22.83 -22.81 1.76
CA ILE A 213 -22.48 -21.65 2.59
C ILE A 213 -22.32 -22.05 4.06
N LYS A 214 -23.27 -22.80 4.62
CA LYS A 214 -23.23 -23.28 6.01
C LYS A 214 -22.01 -24.16 6.28
N GLU A 215 -21.67 -25.05 5.35
CA GLU A 215 -20.51 -25.90 5.43
C GLU A 215 -19.20 -25.08 5.41
N GLN A 216 -19.08 -24.17 4.42
CA GLN A 216 -17.84 -23.42 4.22
C GLN A 216 -17.57 -22.34 5.27
N LYS A 217 -18.60 -21.80 5.92
CA LYS A 217 -18.43 -20.84 7.02
C LYS A 217 -17.53 -21.39 8.12
N LYS A 218 -17.59 -22.68 8.43
CA LYS A 218 -16.76 -23.34 9.45
C LYS A 218 -15.26 -23.18 9.20
N PHE A 219 -14.85 -23.00 7.94
CA PHE A 219 -13.45 -22.88 7.52
C PHE A 219 -13.06 -21.48 7.13
N ILE A 220 -14.01 -20.65 6.70
CA ILE A 220 -13.77 -19.29 6.20
C ILE A 220 -13.86 -18.27 7.32
N ILE A 221 -14.74 -18.45 8.28
CA ILE A 221 -14.89 -17.58 9.44
C ILE A 221 -14.15 -18.21 10.63
N PRO A 222 -13.34 -17.43 11.40
CA PRO A 222 -12.67 -17.97 12.58
C PRO A 222 -13.67 -18.49 13.61
N THR A 223 -13.39 -19.68 14.17
CA THR A 223 -14.21 -20.27 15.25
C THR A 223 -13.94 -19.54 16.55
N LYS A 224 -14.89 -18.75 17.03
CA LYS A 224 -14.82 -18.04 18.31
C LYS A 224 -16.20 -17.83 18.94
N LYS A 225 -16.20 -17.72 20.28
CA LYS A 225 -17.43 -17.52 21.06
C LYS A 225 -18.10 -16.17 20.78
N LYS A 226 -17.31 -15.11 20.51
CA LYS A 226 -17.83 -13.75 20.30
C LYS A 226 -16.96 -12.93 19.36
N PHE A 227 -17.58 -12.30 18.38
CA PHE A 227 -16.96 -11.32 17.51
C PHE A 227 -17.02 -9.91 18.15
N ARG A 228 -16.01 -9.11 17.94
CA ARG A 228 -15.99 -7.72 18.41
C ARG A 228 -17.16 -6.94 17.80
N LYS A 229 -17.99 -6.34 18.63
CA LYS A 229 -19.23 -5.63 18.24
C LYS A 229 -20.19 -6.45 17.37
N ASN A 230 -20.18 -7.77 17.52
CA ASN A 230 -20.95 -8.68 16.68
C ASN A 230 -20.82 -8.38 15.18
N ASN A 231 -19.63 -7.99 14.76
CA ASN A 231 -19.37 -7.60 13.38
C ASN A 231 -18.01 -8.13 12.90
N LEU A 232 -18.03 -8.93 11.83
CA LEU A 232 -16.84 -9.57 11.26
C LEU A 232 -15.80 -8.54 10.79
N TYR A 233 -16.23 -7.47 10.15
CA TYR A 233 -15.30 -6.44 9.64
C TYR A 233 -14.60 -5.69 10.76
N TYR A 234 -15.33 -5.40 11.84
CA TYR A 234 -14.74 -4.77 13.02
C TYR A 234 -13.77 -5.71 13.74
N ASP A 235 -14.16 -6.98 13.88
CA ASP A 235 -13.31 -8.00 14.50
C ASP A 235 -12.02 -8.23 13.68
N LEU A 236 -12.13 -8.30 12.34
CA LEU A 236 -10.97 -8.39 11.44
C LEU A 236 -9.96 -7.23 11.65
N GLN A 237 -10.42 -6.02 11.96
CA GLN A 237 -9.53 -4.91 12.25
C GLN A 237 -8.85 -5.04 13.62
N CYS A 238 -9.54 -5.63 14.60
CA CYS A 238 -9.02 -5.79 15.96
C CYS A 238 -8.16 -7.06 16.13
N ASN A 239 -8.59 -8.18 15.55
CA ASN A 239 -8.00 -9.51 15.71
C ASN A 239 -7.62 -10.14 14.37
N PRO A 240 -6.79 -9.50 13.54
CA PRO A 240 -6.52 -9.96 12.17
C PRO A 240 -5.89 -11.36 12.11
N GLN A 241 -5.05 -11.72 13.07
CA GLN A 241 -4.31 -12.98 13.04
C GLN A 241 -5.22 -14.22 13.03
N ASP A 242 -6.40 -14.14 13.66
CA ASP A 242 -7.38 -15.23 13.68
C ASP A 242 -7.87 -15.62 12.28
N TYR A 243 -7.81 -14.68 11.33
CA TYR A 243 -8.25 -14.86 9.95
C TYR A 243 -7.20 -15.47 9.02
N LEU A 244 -5.93 -15.58 9.44
CA LEU A 244 -4.85 -16.08 8.59
C LEU A 244 -5.05 -17.56 8.24
N GLN A 245 -5.45 -18.38 9.19
CA GLN A 245 -5.74 -19.80 8.94
C GLN A 245 -6.87 -19.99 7.91
N CYS A 246 -7.90 -19.13 7.97
CA CYS A 246 -8.99 -19.15 6.99
C CYS A 246 -8.49 -18.77 5.58
N MET A 247 -7.59 -17.77 5.49
CA MET A 247 -6.96 -17.40 4.22
C MET A 247 -6.13 -18.54 3.63
N ILE A 248 -5.40 -19.28 4.46
CA ILE A 248 -4.61 -20.46 4.03
C ILE A 248 -5.55 -21.56 3.53
N TYR A 249 -6.60 -21.88 4.27
CA TYR A 249 -7.60 -22.85 3.85
C TYR A 249 -8.14 -22.55 2.46
N MET A 250 -8.71 -21.35 2.30
CA MET A 250 -9.28 -20.91 1.02
C MET A 250 -8.30 -21.02 -0.14
N MET A 251 -7.06 -20.60 0.07
CA MET A 251 -6.07 -20.60 -1.01
C MET A 251 -5.52 -22.00 -1.30
N LYS A 252 -5.44 -22.90 -0.33
CA LYS A 252 -5.12 -24.31 -0.59
C LYS A 252 -6.22 -24.98 -1.43
N GLN A 253 -7.50 -24.68 -1.18
CA GLN A 253 -8.60 -25.20 -2.01
C GLN A 253 -8.56 -24.62 -3.45
N VAL A 254 -8.21 -23.33 -3.59
CA VAL A 254 -8.02 -22.70 -4.90
C VAL A 254 -6.86 -23.33 -5.67
N GLU A 255 -5.75 -23.64 -4.98
CA GLU A 255 -4.57 -24.29 -5.57
C GLU A 255 -4.87 -25.74 -6.01
N LYS A 256 -5.57 -26.53 -5.19
CA LYS A 256 -6.02 -27.88 -5.53
C LYS A 256 -6.85 -27.96 -6.81
N ARG A 257 -7.58 -26.87 -7.15
CA ARG A 257 -8.34 -26.76 -8.42
C ARG A 257 -7.51 -26.24 -9.61
N GLY A 258 -6.18 -26.17 -9.47
CA GLY A 258 -5.29 -25.73 -10.54
C GLY A 258 -5.28 -24.22 -10.81
N TYR A 259 -5.86 -23.39 -9.94
CA TYR A 259 -5.85 -21.95 -10.09
C TYR A 259 -4.66 -21.32 -9.35
N SER A 260 -4.13 -20.23 -9.91
CA SER A 260 -3.08 -19.46 -9.24
C SER A 260 -3.57 -18.88 -7.91
N THR A 261 -2.77 -19.02 -6.86
CA THR A 261 -3.07 -18.54 -5.52
C THR A 261 -2.69 -17.07 -5.31
N ASN A 262 -3.36 -16.42 -4.37
CA ASN A 262 -2.83 -15.24 -3.70
C ASN A 262 -1.94 -15.71 -2.56
N ASN A 263 -0.94 -14.91 -2.17
CA ASN A 263 -0.04 -15.31 -1.09
C ASN A 263 -0.51 -14.74 0.26
N PRO A 264 -1.03 -15.57 1.19
CA PRO A 264 -1.43 -15.10 2.52
C PRO A 264 -0.22 -14.72 3.39
N PHE A 265 0.98 -15.21 3.05
CA PHE A 265 2.20 -14.90 3.75
C PHE A 265 2.92 -13.72 3.07
N PRO A 266 3.12 -12.59 3.75
CA PRO A 266 3.89 -11.51 3.19
C PRO A 266 5.36 -11.92 3.02
N MET A 267 5.88 -11.77 1.80
CA MET A 267 7.25 -12.12 1.44
C MET A 267 8.00 -10.89 0.95
N ARG A 268 9.29 -10.81 1.26
CA ARG A 268 10.15 -9.78 0.70
C ARG A 268 10.67 -10.24 -0.66
N ASN A 269 10.12 -9.64 -1.73
CA ASN A 269 10.51 -9.98 -3.10
C ASN A 269 11.55 -9.00 -3.67
N ASP A 270 11.64 -7.79 -3.12
CA ASP A 270 12.60 -6.77 -3.51
C ASP A 270 13.97 -7.11 -2.89
N ILE A 271 14.95 -7.42 -3.71
CA ILE A 271 16.32 -7.77 -3.30
C ILE A 271 17.09 -6.50 -2.90
N ILE A 272 16.72 -5.33 -3.43
CA ILE A 272 17.38 -4.07 -3.09
C ILE A 272 17.19 -3.77 -1.59
N PRO A 273 18.29 -3.52 -0.83
CA PRO A 273 18.21 -3.26 0.59
C PRO A 273 17.23 -2.14 0.95
N LYS A 274 16.51 -2.32 2.04
CA LYS A 274 15.57 -1.32 2.58
C LYS A 274 16.15 -0.67 3.82
N HIS A 275 15.49 0.39 4.27
CA HIS A 275 15.88 1.13 5.46
C HIS A 275 15.84 0.25 6.71
N ILE A 276 16.83 0.44 7.57
CA ILE A 276 16.86 0.01 8.96
C ILE A 276 16.71 1.23 9.86
N ARG A 277 16.22 1.04 11.09
CA ARG A 277 16.15 2.11 12.09
C ARG A 277 17.40 2.09 12.95
N LEU A 278 17.99 3.28 13.12
CA LEU A 278 19.10 3.53 14.00
C LEU A 278 18.65 4.51 15.08
N ASP A 279 18.63 4.06 16.32
CA ASP A 279 18.45 4.85 17.53
C ASP A 279 19.79 5.08 18.23
N THR A 280 19.80 5.81 19.32
CA THR A 280 21.02 6.13 20.07
C THR A 280 21.76 4.89 20.55
N ALA A 281 21.03 3.89 21.06
CA ALA A 281 21.62 2.63 21.54
C ALA A 281 22.28 1.86 20.38
N THR A 282 21.61 1.81 19.23
CA THR A 282 22.17 1.17 18.02
C THR A 282 23.46 1.85 17.56
N LEU A 283 23.52 3.17 17.59
CA LEU A 283 24.74 3.90 17.23
C LEU A 283 25.90 3.55 18.16
N VAL A 284 25.65 3.48 19.48
CA VAL A 284 26.68 3.06 20.45
C VAL A 284 27.12 1.63 20.16
N HIS A 285 26.17 0.71 19.94
CA HIS A 285 26.51 -0.70 19.66
C HIS A 285 27.34 -0.89 18.38
N LEU A 286 27.05 -0.13 17.33
CA LEU A 286 27.69 -0.30 16.03
C LEU A 286 29.03 0.46 15.89
N LEU A 287 29.16 1.61 16.53
CA LEU A 287 30.20 2.57 16.18
C LEU A 287 31.16 2.90 17.32
N LEU A 288 30.77 2.67 18.58
CA LEU A 288 31.62 2.99 19.73
C LEU A 288 32.22 1.73 20.35
N THR A 289 33.44 1.88 20.90
CA THR A 289 34.09 0.86 21.72
C THR A 289 33.32 0.69 23.03
N LYS A 290 33.09 -0.54 23.46
CA LYS A 290 32.26 -0.85 24.62
C LYS A 290 33.12 -1.19 25.82
N ASN A 291 32.76 -0.57 26.95
CA ASN A 291 33.28 -0.88 28.27
C ASN A 291 32.14 -1.48 29.13
N TYR A 292 31.65 -2.66 28.72
CA TYR A 292 30.50 -3.31 29.36
C TYR A 292 30.64 -3.38 30.88
N GLY A 293 29.59 -2.93 31.58
CA GLY A 293 29.46 -3.02 33.02
C GLY A 293 30.18 -1.93 33.81
N LYS A 294 30.99 -1.07 33.19
CA LYS A 294 31.65 0.06 33.87
C LYS A 294 30.68 1.26 33.96
N LYS A 295 30.76 2.02 35.07
CA LYS A 295 29.93 3.23 35.30
C LYS A 295 30.01 4.26 34.16
N ASN A 296 31.11 4.29 33.43
CA ASN A 296 31.37 5.19 32.31
C ASN A 296 30.84 4.65 30.95
N ASP A 297 30.26 3.46 30.91
CA ASP A 297 29.67 2.93 29.71
C ASP A 297 28.41 3.75 29.34
N TYR A 298 28.30 4.15 28.07
CA TYR A 298 27.11 4.83 27.56
C TYR A 298 25.82 4.02 27.73
N LEU A 299 25.90 2.69 27.73
CA LEU A 299 24.76 1.79 27.93
C LEU A 299 24.40 1.53 29.39
N TYR A 300 25.25 2.00 30.33
CA TYR A 300 24.96 1.89 31.76
C TYR A 300 23.79 2.79 32.15
N LYS A 301 23.02 2.39 33.16
CA LYS A 301 21.77 3.05 33.66
C LYS A 301 21.73 4.56 33.46
N GLY A 302 20.79 5.04 32.64
CA GLY A 302 20.53 6.46 32.43
C GLY A 302 21.58 7.25 31.61
N ASN A 303 22.80 6.72 31.43
CA ASN A 303 23.87 7.40 30.70
C ASN A 303 23.52 7.63 29.22
N LEU A 304 22.80 6.68 28.61
CA LEU A 304 22.38 6.80 27.21
C LEU A 304 21.55 8.08 27.02
N LYS A 305 20.55 8.31 27.87
CA LYS A 305 19.68 9.48 27.75
C LYS A 305 20.40 10.79 28.07
N LYS A 306 21.28 10.78 29.07
CA LYS A 306 22.10 11.96 29.43
C LYS A 306 23.03 12.38 28.30
N ASN A 307 23.61 11.43 27.58
CA ASN A 307 24.59 11.66 26.52
C ASN A 307 24.00 11.65 25.11
N GLU A 308 22.69 11.48 24.95
CA GLU A 308 22.02 11.29 23.66
C GLU A 308 22.39 12.38 22.64
N ASN A 309 22.23 13.63 23.00
CA ASN A 309 22.60 14.75 22.12
C ASN A 309 24.10 14.77 21.76
N LYS A 310 24.99 14.42 22.71
CA LYS A 310 26.43 14.38 22.51
C LYS A 310 26.79 13.29 21.49
N ILE A 311 26.22 12.09 21.63
CA ILE A 311 26.42 10.96 20.71
C ILE A 311 25.96 11.33 19.30
N TRP A 312 24.76 11.91 19.16
CA TRP A 312 24.24 12.30 17.85
C TRP A 312 25.07 13.42 17.20
N LYS A 313 25.49 14.46 17.94
CA LYS A 313 26.37 15.51 17.46
C LYS A 313 27.76 15.00 17.05
N PHE A 314 28.24 13.93 17.66
CA PHE A 314 29.51 13.33 17.30
C PHE A 314 29.43 12.67 15.90
N PHE A 315 28.40 11.93 15.62
CA PHE A 315 28.26 11.21 14.34
C PHE A 315 27.57 12.00 13.24
N PHE A 316 26.67 12.92 13.59
CA PHE A 316 25.80 13.62 12.62
C PHE A 316 25.92 15.14 12.73
N ARG A 317 25.70 15.81 11.60
CA ARG A 317 25.62 17.28 11.50
C ARG A 317 24.21 17.73 11.92
N THR A 318 23.92 17.63 13.23
CA THR A 318 22.57 17.87 13.79
C THR A 318 22.15 19.34 13.78
N GLU A 319 23.09 20.26 13.52
CA GLU A 319 22.86 21.70 13.34
C GLU A 319 22.15 22.04 12.03
N ARG A 320 22.16 21.12 11.05
CA ARG A 320 21.56 21.37 9.73
C ARG A 320 20.04 21.50 9.80
N GLN A 321 19.46 22.30 8.91
CA GLN A 321 18.01 22.56 8.83
C GLN A 321 17.15 21.30 8.65
N CYS A 322 17.71 20.18 8.23
CA CYS A 322 16.97 18.90 8.15
C CYS A 322 16.66 18.29 9.51
N PHE A 323 17.43 18.64 10.56
CA PHE A 323 17.20 18.23 11.95
C PHE A 323 16.39 19.25 12.76
N THR A 324 16.39 20.52 12.34
CA THR A 324 15.74 21.62 13.05
C THR A 324 14.60 22.21 12.23
N LYS A 325 13.39 22.25 12.78
CA LYS A 325 12.21 22.86 12.17
C LYS A 325 11.47 23.69 13.21
N LYS A 326 10.77 24.76 12.80
CA LYS A 326 10.05 25.68 13.69
C LYS A 326 9.27 24.94 14.79
N TRP A 327 8.45 23.97 14.42
CA TRP A 327 7.54 23.27 15.33
C TRP A 327 8.03 21.90 15.80
N TYR A 328 9.17 21.43 15.32
CA TYR A 328 9.64 20.06 15.51
C TYR A 328 11.08 20.03 16.03
N SER A 329 11.36 19.02 16.87
CA SER A 329 12.69 18.66 17.33
C SER A 329 13.09 17.29 16.81
N PHE A 330 14.38 17.03 16.75
CA PHE A 330 14.92 15.73 16.38
C PHE A 330 14.55 14.68 17.45
N HIS A 331 14.05 13.52 17.01
CA HIS A 331 13.60 12.44 17.90
C HIS A 331 14.69 11.37 18.12
N HIS A 332 15.95 11.69 17.91
CA HIS A 332 17.11 10.81 18.08
C HIS A 332 16.93 9.43 17.41
N MET A 333 16.30 9.43 16.23
CA MET A 333 16.09 8.26 15.41
C MET A 333 16.16 8.63 13.94
N ILE A 334 16.85 7.80 13.16
CA ILE A 334 16.89 7.88 11.69
C ILE A 334 16.56 6.52 11.09
N GLU A 335 16.08 6.54 9.85
CA GLU A 335 16.00 5.35 9.02
C GLU A 335 16.93 5.50 7.82
N THR A 336 17.76 4.49 7.57
CA THR A 336 18.73 4.54 6.46
C THR A 336 18.85 3.21 5.74
N ASP A 337 19.09 3.30 4.43
CA ASP A 337 19.44 2.17 3.57
C ASP A 337 20.95 2.18 3.21
N GLY A 338 21.77 2.96 3.93
CA GLY A 338 23.18 3.16 3.67
C GLY A 338 23.49 4.27 2.65
N VAL A 339 22.47 4.78 1.94
CA VAL A 339 22.61 5.87 0.95
C VAL A 339 21.70 7.04 1.28
N SER A 340 20.44 6.79 1.56
CA SER A 340 19.48 7.78 2.00
C SER A 340 19.29 7.74 3.51
N CYS A 341 18.90 8.88 4.08
CA CYS A 341 18.60 9.04 5.49
C CYS A 341 17.25 9.73 5.65
N SER A 342 16.37 9.12 6.40
CA SER A 342 15.08 9.69 6.80
C SER A 342 15.16 10.08 8.27
N ILE A 343 15.13 11.36 8.56
CA ILE A 343 15.25 11.94 9.90
C ILE A 343 13.86 12.06 10.50
N LEU A 344 13.64 11.43 11.65
CA LEU A 344 12.38 11.50 12.37
C LEU A 344 12.38 12.72 13.29
N LEU A 345 11.39 13.59 13.10
CA LEU A 345 11.16 14.77 13.92
C LEU A 345 9.85 14.62 14.66
N LEU A 346 9.85 15.02 15.95
CA LEU A 346 8.68 15.03 16.83
C LEU A 346 8.29 16.47 17.12
N ARG A 347 6.98 16.77 17.13
CA ARG A 347 6.47 18.09 17.49
C ARG A 347 6.88 18.45 18.92
N LYS A 348 7.42 19.67 19.12
CA LYS A 348 8.07 20.09 20.37
C LYS A 348 7.18 19.96 21.61
N ASP A 349 5.88 20.24 21.48
CA ASP A 349 4.90 20.13 22.57
C ASP A 349 4.57 18.68 22.97
N LYS A 350 5.06 17.70 22.19
CA LYS A 350 4.85 16.25 22.41
C LYS A 350 6.10 15.52 22.89
N VAL A 351 7.24 16.22 23.02
CA VAL A 351 8.46 15.62 23.55
C VAL A 351 8.25 15.20 25.01
N GLY A 352 8.63 13.96 25.34
CA GLY A 352 8.44 13.39 26.67
C GLY A 352 7.01 12.96 27.03
N LYS A 353 6.03 13.20 26.15
CA LYS A 353 4.64 12.83 26.38
C LYS A 353 4.28 11.55 25.62
N ARG A 354 3.42 10.71 26.23
CA ARG A 354 2.85 9.55 25.55
C ARG A 354 1.93 10.01 24.41
N ILE A 355 2.29 9.68 23.18
CA ILE A 355 1.52 10.06 21.99
C ILE A 355 0.46 9.00 21.73
N ARG A 356 -0.81 9.38 21.85
CA ARG A 356 -1.93 8.59 21.37
C ARG A 356 -2.26 9.07 19.94
N ILE A 357 -1.97 8.26 18.95
CA ILE A 357 -2.33 8.54 17.55
C ILE A 357 -3.79 8.10 17.38
N ASN A 358 -4.71 9.02 17.60
CA ASN A 358 -6.08 8.82 17.15
C ASN A 358 -6.08 8.99 15.63
N LYS A 359 -5.97 7.89 14.92
CA LYS A 359 -6.23 7.87 13.47
C LYS A 359 -7.74 7.96 13.27
N ILE A 360 -8.31 9.14 13.46
CA ILE A 360 -9.59 9.45 12.84
C ILE A 360 -9.24 9.64 11.37
N PRO A 361 -9.70 8.78 10.44
CA PRO A 361 -9.54 9.06 9.03
C PRO A 361 -10.26 10.40 8.80
N ASN A 362 -9.56 11.43 8.32
CA ASN A 362 -10.23 12.60 7.77
C ASN A 362 -11.12 12.08 6.63
N LYS A 363 -12.42 11.91 6.91
CA LYS A 363 -13.41 11.52 5.91
C LYS A 363 -13.39 12.64 4.87
N GLU A 364 -13.05 12.29 3.64
CA GLU A 364 -13.14 13.24 2.54
C GLU A 364 -14.62 13.59 2.35
N LYS A 365 -14.97 14.88 2.46
CA LYS A 365 -16.36 15.33 2.35
C LYS A 365 -16.76 15.45 0.89
N TYR A 366 -17.95 14.99 0.57
CA TYR A 366 -18.58 15.35 -0.69
C TYR A 366 -19.13 16.78 -0.60
N ILE A 367 -19.18 17.49 -1.73
CA ILE A 367 -19.67 18.88 -1.77
C ILE A 367 -21.13 18.96 -1.29
N ASN A 368 -21.95 17.98 -1.68
CA ASN A 368 -23.37 17.90 -1.31
C ASN A 368 -23.62 17.41 0.14
N GLU A 369 -22.57 17.01 0.89
CA GLU A 369 -22.65 16.71 2.32
C GLU A 369 -22.41 17.96 3.19
N LEU A 370 -22.09 19.09 2.60
CA LEU A 370 -21.92 20.35 3.32
C LEU A 370 -23.30 20.92 3.72
N LYS A 371 -23.39 21.35 4.96
CA LYS A 371 -24.61 21.98 5.49
C LYS A 371 -24.70 23.47 5.16
N ASP A 372 -23.57 24.09 4.92
CA ASP A 372 -23.43 25.51 4.64
C ASP A 372 -22.32 25.75 3.62
N TYR A 373 -22.54 26.67 2.70
CA TYR A 373 -21.65 27.05 1.61
C TYR A 373 -21.08 28.47 1.76
N THR A 374 -21.43 29.22 2.81
CA THR A 374 -21.02 30.64 3.00
C THR A 374 -19.51 30.83 2.91
N ASP A 375 -18.71 29.92 3.45
CA ASP A 375 -17.24 29.99 3.43
C ASP A 375 -16.64 29.76 2.02
N ILE A 376 -17.41 29.25 1.06
CA ILE A 376 -16.89 28.79 -0.24
C ILE A 376 -17.64 29.35 -1.45
N GLN A 377 -18.81 29.96 -1.27
CA GLN A 377 -19.65 30.41 -2.40
C GLN A 377 -18.97 31.47 -3.25
N ASP A 378 -18.16 32.36 -2.65
CA ASP A 378 -17.44 33.42 -3.33
C ASP A 378 -16.08 32.99 -3.89
N LYS A 379 -15.69 31.72 -3.63
CA LYS A 379 -14.42 31.22 -4.10
C LYS A 379 -14.52 30.66 -5.51
N LYS A 380 -13.44 30.80 -6.24
CA LYS A 380 -13.30 30.23 -7.56
C LYS A 380 -13.36 28.70 -7.50
N ILE A 381 -14.26 28.09 -8.23
CA ILE A 381 -14.42 26.65 -8.34
C ILE A 381 -13.46 26.13 -9.41
N VAL A 382 -12.64 25.15 -9.07
CA VAL A 382 -11.84 24.37 -10.03
C VAL A 382 -12.24 22.90 -9.94
N ALA A 383 -12.81 22.40 -11.01
CA ALA A 383 -13.20 21.01 -11.13
C ALA A 383 -12.07 20.16 -11.72
N ILE A 384 -11.88 18.95 -11.17
CA ILE A 384 -10.80 18.03 -11.56
C ILE A 384 -11.36 16.64 -11.87
N ASP A 385 -11.14 16.19 -13.10
CA ASP A 385 -11.35 14.79 -13.51
C ASP A 385 -10.06 13.99 -13.33
N PRO A 386 -10.04 12.95 -12.43
CA PRO A 386 -8.88 12.08 -12.23
C PRO A 386 -8.82 10.96 -13.26
N GLY A 387 -7.74 10.91 -14.03
CA GLY A 387 -7.57 9.92 -15.10
C GLY A 387 -6.31 9.04 -14.98
N LYS A 388 -6.11 8.23 -16.00
CA LYS A 388 -4.90 7.40 -16.17
C LYS A 388 -3.85 8.04 -17.07
N CYS A 389 -4.27 8.64 -18.17
CA CYS A 389 -3.39 9.36 -19.10
C CYS A 389 -3.13 10.76 -18.60
N ASP A 390 -4.18 11.52 -18.34
CA ASP A 390 -4.11 12.73 -17.56
C ASP A 390 -4.41 12.36 -16.11
N LEU A 391 -3.44 12.55 -15.23
CA LEU A 391 -3.60 12.25 -13.79
C LEU A 391 -4.62 13.19 -13.15
N ILE A 392 -4.67 14.40 -13.66
CA ILE A 392 -5.68 15.40 -13.40
C ILE A 392 -5.92 16.22 -14.68
N PHE A 393 -7.17 16.48 -14.97
CA PHE A 393 -7.62 17.48 -15.93
C PHE A 393 -8.49 18.48 -15.20
N CYS A 394 -8.10 19.76 -15.22
CA CYS A 394 -8.70 20.84 -14.43
C CYS A 394 -9.40 21.84 -15.33
N VAL A 395 -10.58 22.32 -14.91
CA VAL A 395 -11.32 23.43 -15.54
C VAL A 395 -11.92 24.33 -14.47
N ASP A 396 -12.07 25.63 -14.75
CA ASP A 396 -12.68 26.62 -13.86
C ASP A 396 -13.99 27.21 -14.39
N GLY A 397 -14.60 26.53 -15.34
CA GLY A 397 -15.85 26.96 -15.95
C GLY A 397 -16.36 25.98 -16.99
N ASP A 398 -17.53 26.29 -17.57
CA ASP A 398 -18.17 25.51 -18.62
C ASP A 398 -18.27 26.26 -19.97
N ASN A 399 -17.76 27.45 -20.02
CA ASN A 399 -17.75 28.33 -21.21
C ASN A 399 -16.44 28.18 -22.03
N LYS A 400 -16.39 28.86 -23.20
CA LYS A 400 -15.22 28.82 -24.09
C LYS A 400 -13.98 29.47 -23.48
N ASN A 401 -14.14 30.43 -22.56
CA ASN A 401 -13.07 31.19 -21.92
C ASN A 401 -12.55 30.49 -20.66
N ALA A 402 -13.13 29.35 -20.27
CA ALA A 402 -12.71 28.59 -19.12
C ALA A 402 -11.23 28.16 -19.23
N LYS A 403 -10.45 28.46 -18.21
CA LYS A 403 -9.04 28.05 -18.12
C LYS A 403 -8.95 26.57 -17.94
N LYS A 404 -7.96 25.95 -18.59
CA LYS A 404 -7.74 24.51 -18.55
C LYS A 404 -6.31 24.22 -18.18
N PHE A 405 -6.12 23.19 -17.35
CA PHE A 405 -4.80 22.70 -16.99
C PHE A 405 -4.81 21.19 -16.92
N ARG A 406 -3.73 20.57 -17.42
CA ARG A 406 -3.57 19.12 -17.30
C ARG A 406 -2.18 18.75 -16.79
N TYR A 407 -2.11 17.70 -15.98
CA TYR A 407 -0.89 17.07 -15.54
C TYR A 407 -0.92 15.60 -15.97
N SER A 408 -0.26 15.32 -17.08
CA SER A 408 -0.30 13.98 -17.69
C SER A 408 0.70 13.02 -17.03
N GLN A 409 0.41 11.73 -17.16
CA GLN A 409 1.30 10.66 -16.71
C GLN A 409 2.65 10.67 -17.46
N ASP A 410 2.65 11.01 -18.75
CA ASP A 410 3.89 11.11 -19.53
C ASP A 410 4.76 12.28 -19.08
N ARG A 411 4.16 13.43 -18.83
CA ARG A 411 4.84 14.58 -18.21
C ARG A 411 5.47 14.17 -16.86
N ARG A 412 4.71 13.49 -16.00
CA ARG A 412 5.19 13.01 -14.73
C ARG A 412 6.35 12.02 -14.89
N ARG A 413 6.25 11.05 -15.79
CA ARG A 413 7.34 10.09 -16.08
C ARG A 413 8.61 10.77 -16.55
N LYS A 414 8.49 11.79 -17.41
CA LYS A 414 9.62 12.61 -17.89
C LYS A 414 10.26 13.38 -16.74
N GLU A 415 9.47 14.12 -15.98
CA GLU A 415 9.96 14.96 -14.88
C GLU A 415 10.55 14.12 -13.72
N THR A 416 9.94 12.99 -13.36
CA THR A 416 10.47 12.08 -12.35
C THR A 416 11.64 11.22 -12.82
N LYS A 417 11.96 11.25 -14.10
CA LYS A 417 12.98 10.41 -14.76
C LYS A 417 12.74 8.90 -14.61
N SER A 418 11.52 8.48 -14.23
CA SER A 418 11.21 7.08 -13.94
C SER A 418 11.46 6.16 -15.15
N LYS A 419 11.09 6.61 -16.38
CA LYS A 419 11.37 5.86 -17.61
C LYS A 419 12.88 5.78 -17.90
N LYS A 420 13.63 6.88 -17.72
CA LYS A 420 15.09 6.92 -17.90
C LYS A 420 15.78 5.96 -16.92
N TYR A 421 15.39 5.99 -15.64
CA TYR A 421 15.96 5.09 -14.64
C TYR A 421 15.60 3.63 -14.89
N GLY A 422 14.38 3.35 -15.32
CA GLY A 422 13.99 1.99 -15.72
C GLY A 422 14.85 1.46 -16.89
N LYS A 423 15.10 2.29 -17.92
CA LYS A 423 15.97 1.93 -19.06
C LYS A 423 17.41 1.68 -18.60
N LEU A 424 17.98 2.61 -17.79
CA LEU A 424 19.33 2.46 -17.24
C LEU A 424 19.50 1.16 -16.43
N LEU A 425 18.49 0.79 -15.63
CA LEU A 425 18.54 -0.44 -14.84
C LEU A 425 18.49 -1.69 -15.71
N LEU A 426 17.75 -1.66 -16.82
CA LEU A 426 17.71 -2.76 -17.80
C LEU A 426 19.04 -2.87 -18.54
N GLU A 427 19.63 -1.75 -18.98
CA GLU A 427 20.93 -1.71 -19.65
C GLU A 427 22.09 -2.20 -18.79
N LYS A 428 22.00 -1.93 -17.46
CA LYS A 428 23.02 -2.40 -16.49
C LYS A 428 22.87 -3.86 -16.10
N LYS A 429 21.76 -4.49 -16.47
CA LYS A 429 21.48 -5.88 -16.10
C LYS A 429 22.32 -6.82 -16.93
N GLN A 430 23.19 -7.57 -16.27
CA GLN A 430 24.01 -8.61 -16.90
C GLN A 430 23.16 -9.78 -17.36
N GLU A 431 23.57 -10.46 -18.40
CA GLU A 431 22.87 -11.63 -18.95
C GLU A 431 22.68 -12.75 -17.93
N THR A 432 23.69 -12.98 -17.08
CA THR A 432 23.64 -13.94 -15.97
C THR A 432 22.51 -13.63 -15.00
N ILE A 433 22.31 -12.34 -14.64
CA ILE A 433 21.21 -11.91 -13.76
C ILE A 433 19.86 -12.12 -14.41
N ILE A 434 19.75 -11.82 -15.72
CA ILE A 434 18.52 -12.05 -16.51
C ILE A 434 18.19 -13.54 -16.54
N LYS A 435 19.18 -14.40 -16.75
CA LYS A 435 19.04 -15.85 -16.74
C LYS A 435 18.53 -16.34 -15.39
N TYR A 436 19.17 -15.94 -14.29
CA TYR A 436 18.75 -16.34 -12.93
C TYR A 436 17.33 -15.87 -12.59
N GLU A 437 16.95 -14.65 -12.94
CA GLU A 437 15.59 -14.16 -12.74
C GLU A 437 14.55 -14.92 -13.57
N THR A 438 14.90 -15.26 -14.80
CA THR A 438 14.04 -16.03 -15.70
C THR A 438 13.82 -17.44 -15.13
N GLU A 439 14.90 -18.12 -14.74
CA GLU A 439 14.83 -19.43 -14.08
C GLU A 439 13.98 -19.38 -12.81
N LEU A 440 14.20 -18.38 -11.94
CA LEU A 440 13.43 -18.23 -10.70
C LEU A 440 11.94 -17.96 -10.96
N SER A 441 11.60 -17.34 -12.08
CA SER A 441 10.21 -17.07 -12.46
C SER A 441 9.38 -18.32 -12.75
N MET A 442 10.03 -19.45 -13.00
CA MET A 442 9.39 -20.76 -13.22
C MET A 442 8.94 -21.40 -11.90
N TYR A 443 9.48 -20.98 -10.77
CA TYR A 443 9.15 -21.51 -9.45
C TYR A 443 8.04 -20.70 -8.77
N ASN A 444 7.04 -21.41 -8.24
CA ASN A 444 5.88 -20.74 -7.63
C ASN A 444 6.10 -20.34 -6.16
N ARG A 445 6.57 -19.11 -5.95
CA ARG A 445 6.74 -18.54 -4.58
C ARG A 445 5.44 -18.39 -3.78
N LYS A 446 4.28 -18.42 -4.45
CA LYS A 446 2.96 -18.23 -3.82
C LYS A 446 2.32 -19.55 -3.41
N SER A 447 2.84 -20.68 -3.87
CA SER A 447 2.30 -21.99 -3.53
C SER A 447 2.16 -22.18 -2.03
N LEU A 448 1.10 -22.83 -1.62
CA LEU A 448 0.83 -23.29 -0.26
C LEU A 448 1.09 -24.79 -0.10
N ASP A 449 1.54 -25.44 -1.14
CA ASP A 449 2.14 -26.77 -1.10
C ASP A 449 3.59 -26.64 -0.63
N ILE A 450 3.92 -27.40 0.43
CA ILE A 450 5.23 -27.35 1.08
C ILE A 450 6.34 -27.82 0.12
N LYS A 451 6.08 -28.86 -0.68
CA LYS A 451 7.07 -29.40 -1.61
C LYS A 451 7.43 -28.37 -2.68
N ILE A 452 6.41 -27.80 -3.32
CA ILE A 452 6.60 -26.77 -4.34
C ILE A 452 7.28 -25.52 -3.75
N PHE A 453 6.94 -25.14 -2.52
CA PHE A 453 7.59 -24.01 -1.86
C PHE A 453 9.03 -24.28 -1.46
N LYS A 454 9.37 -25.53 -1.02
CA LYS A 454 10.75 -25.96 -0.77
C LYS A 454 11.61 -25.83 -2.03
N GLU A 455 11.11 -26.27 -3.19
CA GLU A 455 11.79 -26.11 -4.48
C GLU A 455 12.08 -24.66 -4.83
N TYR A 456 11.10 -23.76 -4.60
CA TYR A 456 11.32 -22.32 -4.76
C TYR A 456 12.43 -21.82 -3.81
N CYS A 457 12.40 -22.19 -2.53
CA CYS A 457 13.41 -21.78 -1.54
C CYS A 457 14.80 -22.28 -1.92
N LYS A 458 14.94 -23.56 -2.29
CA LYS A 458 16.20 -24.17 -2.74
C LYS A 458 16.80 -23.41 -3.92
N LYS A 459 15.98 -23.18 -4.98
CA LYS A 459 16.42 -22.41 -6.15
C LYS A 459 16.78 -20.97 -5.81
N LYS A 460 15.92 -20.30 -5.01
CA LYS A 460 16.13 -18.90 -4.61
C LYS A 460 17.42 -18.74 -3.81
N ASN A 461 17.68 -19.60 -2.83
CA ASN A 461 18.86 -19.52 -1.98
C ASN A 461 20.14 -19.85 -2.76
N LYS A 462 20.08 -20.77 -3.74
CA LYS A 462 21.20 -21.08 -4.64
C LYS A 462 21.69 -19.87 -5.44
N ILE A 463 20.79 -19.01 -5.89
CA ILE A 463 21.13 -17.87 -6.74
C ILE A 463 21.21 -16.53 -5.98
N ASN A 464 20.98 -16.55 -4.67
CA ASN A 464 20.94 -15.32 -3.87
C ASN A 464 22.28 -14.57 -3.88
N SER A 465 23.43 -15.28 -3.80
CA SER A 465 24.75 -14.67 -3.80
C SER A 465 24.94 -13.76 -5.02
N GLU A 466 24.64 -14.25 -6.20
CA GLU A 466 24.77 -13.52 -7.47
C GLU A 466 23.79 -12.35 -7.55
N LEU A 467 22.54 -12.59 -7.17
CA LEU A 467 21.53 -11.52 -7.15
C LEU A 467 21.87 -10.45 -6.11
N PHE A 468 22.46 -10.82 -4.96
CA PHE A 468 22.87 -9.86 -3.94
C PHE A 468 24.06 -9.04 -4.40
N SER A 469 25.07 -9.64 -5.03
CA SER A 469 26.23 -8.91 -5.56
C SER A 469 25.82 -7.81 -6.52
N PHE A 470 24.83 -8.07 -7.37
CA PHE A 470 24.29 -7.09 -8.29
C PHE A 470 23.38 -6.05 -7.62
N TYR A 471 22.35 -6.48 -6.88
CA TYR A 471 21.31 -5.59 -6.36
C TYR A 471 21.71 -4.81 -5.09
N PHE A 472 22.80 -5.21 -4.39
CA PHE A 472 23.31 -4.47 -3.23
C PHE A 472 24.17 -3.27 -3.60
N GLN A 473 24.51 -3.10 -4.87
CA GLN A 473 25.20 -1.91 -5.34
C GLN A 473 24.44 -0.63 -4.95
N GLU A 474 25.17 0.40 -4.56
CA GLU A 474 24.58 1.68 -4.14
C GLU A 474 23.77 2.37 -5.24
N LEU A 475 24.08 2.09 -6.51
CA LEU A 475 23.39 2.66 -7.66
C LEU A 475 21.86 2.55 -7.54
N PHE A 476 21.36 1.37 -7.18
CA PHE A 476 19.91 1.15 -7.06
C PHE A 476 19.26 2.04 -6.00
N ARG A 477 19.94 2.23 -4.87
CA ARG A 477 19.48 3.08 -3.75
C ARG A 477 19.63 4.56 -4.09
N LYS A 478 20.72 4.96 -4.77
CA LYS A 478 20.91 6.32 -5.29
C LYS A 478 19.82 6.71 -6.29
N LEU A 479 19.45 5.82 -7.20
CA LEU A 479 18.33 6.04 -8.14
C LEU A 479 16.97 6.15 -7.45
N LYS A 480 16.73 5.35 -6.39
CA LYS A 480 15.51 5.47 -5.57
C LYS A 480 15.45 6.84 -4.87
N LEU A 481 16.55 7.32 -4.29
CA LEU A 481 16.62 8.64 -3.66
C LEU A 481 16.39 9.77 -4.67
N ASN A 482 17.06 9.70 -5.82
CA ASN A 482 16.89 10.68 -6.90
C ASN A 482 15.45 10.68 -7.44
N GLY A 483 14.83 9.51 -7.59
CA GLY A 483 13.43 9.40 -7.97
C GLY A 483 12.48 10.04 -6.96
N TYR A 484 12.78 9.93 -5.66
CA TYR A 484 12.03 10.62 -4.61
C TYR A 484 12.11 12.16 -4.76
N TRP A 485 13.31 12.71 -4.94
CA TRP A 485 13.51 14.15 -5.12
C TRP A 485 12.86 14.69 -6.40
N ASN A 486 13.05 13.98 -7.51
CA ASN A 486 12.44 14.37 -8.78
C ASN A 486 10.91 14.36 -8.69
N ARG A 487 10.32 13.40 -7.94
CA ARG A 487 8.87 13.37 -7.70
C ARG A 487 8.41 14.61 -6.94
N LEU A 488 9.09 14.97 -5.85
CA LEU A 488 8.74 16.17 -5.08
C LEU A 488 8.83 17.44 -5.93
N ARG A 489 9.89 17.56 -6.74
CA ARG A 489 10.06 18.69 -7.67
C ARG A 489 8.95 18.75 -8.70
N SER A 490 8.57 17.63 -9.30
CA SER A 490 7.50 17.56 -10.28
C SER A 490 6.14 17.91 -9.67
N GLU A 491 5.86 17.41 -8.46
CA GLU A 491 4.63 17.71 -7.73
C GLU A 491 4.57 19.19 -7.33
N GLN A 492 5.67 19.78 -6.87
CA GLN A 492 5.73 21.22 -6.55
C GLN A 492 5.58 22.09 -7.80
N LYS A 493 6.25 21.71 -8.91
CA LYS A 493 6.11 22.42 -10.20
C LYS A 493 4.67 22.40 -10.69
N MET A 494 3.99 21.27 -10.54
CA MET A 494 2.57 21.13 -10.89
C MET A 494 1.71 22.07 -10.05
N ILE A 495 1.89 22.09 -8.73
CA ILE A 495 1.15 22.99 -7.81
C ILE A 495 1.41 24.47 -8.14
N ASN A 496 2.67 24.85 -8.41
CA ASN A 496 3.00 26.24 -8.76
C ASN A 496 2.34 26.68 -10.07
N GLN A 497 2.27 25.78 -11.07
CA GLN A 497 1.57 26.07 -12.32
C GLN A 497 0.05 26.15 -12.13
N PHE A 498 -0.52 25.27 -11.32
CA PHE A 498 -1.92 25.33 -10.94
C PHE A 498 -2.26 26.66 -10.27
N LYS A 499 -1.44 27.08 -9.29
CA LYS A 499 -1.59 28.36 -8.59
C LYS A 499 -1.52 29.56 -9.55
N LYS A 500 -0.61 29.52 -10.52
CA LYS A 500 -0.49 30.59 -11.53
C LYS A 500 -1.73 30.72 -12.41
N ILE A 501 -2.41 29.60 -12.72
CA ILE A 501 -3.56 29.58 -13.64
C ILE A 501 -4.86 29.90 -12.92
N PHE A 502 -5.07 29.28 -11.73
CA PHE A 502 -6.36 29.29 -11.06
C PHE A 502 -6.42 30.16 -9.79
N GLY A 503 -5.28 30.57 -9.25
CA GLY A 503 -5.22 31.37 -8.03
C GLY A 503 -4.70 30.57 -6.82
N ASN A 504 -4.62 31.26 -5.69
CA ASN A 504 -4.08 30.73 -4.45
C ASN A 504 -5.13 29.92 -3.65
N GLU A 505 -4.69 29.31 -2.56
CA GLU A 505 -5.51 28.45 -1.70
C GLU A 505 -6.61 29.17 -0.92
N LYS A 506 -6.55 30.51 -0.81
CA LYS A 506 -7.59 31.31 -0.15
C LYS A 506 -8.74 31.65 -1.11
N GLU A 507 -8.41 31.83 -2.38
CA GLU A 507 -9.33 32.26 -3.43
C GLU A 507 -9.99 31.10 -4.18
N THR A 508 -9.43 29.88 -4.07
CA THR A 508 -9.82 28.75 -4.91
C THR A 508 -10.19 27.52 -4.08
N ILE A 509 -11.29 26.88 -4.44
CA ILE A 509 -11.68 25.55 -3.96
C ILE A 509 -11.54 24.52 -5.07
N ILE A 510 -11.29 23.27 -4.68
CA ILE A 510 -11.11 22.16 -5.61
C ILE A 510 -12.24 21.14 -5.44
N CYS A 511 -12.97 20.91 -6.53
CA CYS A 511 -13.99 19.88 -6.63
C CYS A 511 -13.45 18.72 -7.45
N PHE A 512 -13.14 17.61 -6.78
CA PHE A 512 -12.40 16.50 -7.35
C PHE A 512 -13.34 15.30 -7.55
N GLY A 513 -13.33 14.72 -8.72
CA GLY A 513 -14.06 13.49 -9.01
C GLY A 513 -13.66 12.35 -8.08
N ASP A 514 -14.61 11.51 -7.68
CA ASP A 514 -14.42 10.47 -6.68
C ASP A 514 -13.89 9.15 -7.23
N TYR A 515 -13.64 9.06 -8.55
CA TYR A 515 -13.20 7.83 -9.17
C TYR A 515 -11.90 7.31 -8.59
N GLU A 516 -11.96 6.14 -7.99
CA GLU A 516 -10.83 5.38 -7.49
C GLU A 516 -10.79 3.99 -8.13
N GLN A 517 -9.64 3.62 -8.67
CA GLN A 517 -9.48 2.26 -9.15
C GLN A 517 -9.28 1.31 -7.98
N LYS A 518 -10.33 0.57 -7.61
CA LYS A 518 -10.32 -0.39 -6.49
C LYS A 518 -9.37 -1.58 -6.73
N LYS A 519 -9.24 -2.05 -7.97
CA LYS A 519 -8.37 -3.18 -8.35
C LYS A 519 -7.29 -2.73 -9.32
N HIS A 520 -6.04 -3.03 -9.01
CA HIS A 520 -4.91 -2.74 -9.88
C HIS A 520 -4.98 -3.63 -11.13
N MET A 521 -4.99 -3.03 -12.30
CA MET A 521 -4.92 -3.79 -13.57
C MET A 521 -3.48 -4.20 -13.85
N LYS A 522 -3.26 -5.49 -14.14
CA LYS A 522 -1.95 -6.03 -14.49
C LYS A 522 -1.31 -5.21 -15.62
N TYR A 523 -0.06 -4.80 -15.45
CA TYR A 523 0.73 -3.97 -16.38
C TYR A 523 0.19 -2.56 -16.65
N LYS A 524 -0.74 -2.04 -15.84
CA LYS A 524 -1.21 -0.65 -15.94
C LYS A 524 -0.91 0.09 -14.65
N GLU A 525 -0.56 1.37 -14.77
CA GLU A 525 -0.34 2.22 -13.62
C GLU A 525 -1.68 2.52 -12.91
N PRO A 526 -1.66 2.62 -11.57
CA PRO A 526 -2.85 2.97 -10.80
C PRO A 526 -3.22 4.44 -10.98
N ILE A 527 -4.51 4.72 -10.89
CA ILE A 527 -5.01 6.11 -10.78
C ILE A 527 -4.56 6.69 -9.45
N LYS A 528 -4.14 7.95 -9.46
CA LYS A 528 -3.56 8.63 -8.29
C LYS A 528 -4.53 9.62 -7.62
N GLY A 529 -5.84 9.43 -7.74
CA GLY A 529 -6.86 10.34 -7.24
C GLY A 529 -6.62 10.78 -5.79
N ARG A 530 -6.60 9.84 -4.84
CA ARG A 530 -6.34 10.13 -3.43
C ARG A 530 -4.98 10.80 -3.17
N GLY A 531 -3.95 10.41 -3.91
CA GLY A 531 -2.62 11.02 -3.79
C GLY A 531 -2.60 12.47 -4.22
N MET A 532 -3.31 12.81 -5.31
CA MET A 532 -3.44 14.17 -5.80
C MET A 532 -4.29 15.03 -4.86
N ARG A 533 -5.43 14.56 -4.40
CA ARG A 533 -6.25 15.25 -3.39
C ARG A 533 -5.44 15.58 -2.13
N THR A 534 -4.67 14.59 -1.64
CA THR A 534 -3.78 14.79 -0.48
C THR A 534 -2.71 15.84 -0.77
N LEU A 535 -2.19 15.90 -2.00
CA LEU A 535 -1.18 16.89 -2.40
C LEU A 535 -1.76 18.31 -2.38
N PHE A 536 -2.94 18.52 -2.93
CA PHE A 536 -3.63 19.82 -2.90
C PHE A 536 -3.93 20.26 -1.46
N ARG A 537 -4.47 19.37 -0.62
CA ARG A 537 -4.73 19.69 0.80
C ARG A 537 -3.46 20.03 1.59
N LYS A 538 -2.34 19.35 1.32
CA LYS A 538 -1.04 19.70 1.91
C LYS A 538 -0.52 21.08 1.50
N ASN A 539 -0.99 21.59 0.39
CA ASN A 539 -0.70 22.93 -0.11
C ASN A 539 -1.80 23.97 0.26
N GLY A 540 -2.69 23.62 1.19
CA GLY A 540 -3.68 24.54 1.77
C GLY A 540 -5.02 24.59 1.04
N TYR A 541 -5.19 23.95 -0.13
CA TYR A 541 -6.45 24.00 -0.86
C TYR A 541 -7.56 23.20 -0.19
N GLN A 542 -8.71 23.81 -0.02
CA GLN A 542 -9.94 23.11 0.33
C GLN A 542 -10.35 22.19 -0.81
N THR A 543 -10.57 20.90 -0.51
CA THR A 543 -10.80 19.88 -1.54
C THR A 543 -12.02 19.03 -1.17
N TYR A 544 -13.00 19.00 -2.06
CA TYR A 544 -14.26 18.29 -1.92
C TYR A 544 -14.40 17.21 -2.99
N LEU A 545 -15.15 16.14 -2.72
CA LEU A 545 -15.46 15.09 -3.65
C LEU A 545 -16.75 15.37 -4.43
N ILE A 546 -16.79 14.92 -5.68
CA ILE A 546 -17.97 14.90 -6.54
C ILE A 546 -18.20 13.48 -7.03
N ASP A 547 -19.43 13.00 -6.96
CA ASP A 547 -19.85 11.75 -7.62
C ASP A 547 -19.80 11.91 -9.15
N GLU A 548 -18.93 11.13 -9.80
CA GLU A 548 -18.68 11.20 -11.26
C GLU A 548 -19.69 10.43 -12.11
N PHE A 549 -20.87 10.12 -11.60
CA PHE A 549 -21.83 9.34 -12.39
C PHE A 549 -22.11 9.97 -13.75
N ARG A 550 -21.79 9.24 -14.83
CA ARG A 550 -21.97 9.62 -16.24
C ARG A 550 -21.21 10.87 -16.74
N THR A 551 -20.38 11.53 -15.94
CA THR A 551 -19.68 12.76 -16.31
C THR A 551 -18.83 12.62 -17.58
N SER A 552 -18.18 11.46 -17.80
CA SER A 552 -17.34 11.23 -18.97
C SER A 552 -18.10 10.85 -20.25
N CYS A 553 -19.38 10.42 -20.15
CA CYS A 553 -20.13 9.88 -21.30
C CYS A 553 -21.33 10.72 -21.72
N LYS A 554 -21.65 11.77 -20.98
CA LYS A 554 -22.68 12.74 -21.31
C LYS A 554 -22.08 14.06 -21.75
N CYS A 555 -22.65 14.66 -22.80
CA CYS A 555 -22.14 15.89 -23.36
C CYS A 555 -22.45 17.08 -22.43
N SER A 556 -21.41 17.78 -22.01
CA SER A 556 -21.56 18.99 -21.19
C SER A 556 -22.12 20.20 -21.96
N LYS A 557 -22.00 20.24 -23.30
CA LYS A 557 -22.44 21.37 -24.12
C LYS A 557 -23.95 21.36 -24.37
N CYS A 558 -24.52 20.21 -24.78
CA CYS A 558 -25.94 20.13 -25.12
C CYS A 558 -26.82 19.51 -23.99
N GLY A 559 -26.32 19.49 -22.77
CA GLY A 559 -27.12 19.05 -21.62
C GLY A 559 -27.56 17.59 -21.65
N GLY A 560 -26.64 16.64 -21.93
CA GLY A 560 -26.91 15.23 -21.73
C GLY A 560 -26.89 14.32 -22.95
N GLY A 561 -26.58 14.83 -24.15
CA GLY A 561 -26.37 14.00 -25.33
C GLY A 561 -25.33 12.89 -25.08
N SER A 562 -25.58 11.72 -25.63
CA SER A 562 -24.67 10.57 -25.46
C SER A 562 -23.39 10.78 -26.26
N CYS A 563 -22.23 10.63 -25.58
CA CYS A 563 -20.91 10.74 -26.20
C CYS A 563 -20.33 9.37 -26.48
N GLU A 564 -19.92 9.12 -27.72
CA GLU A 564 -19.34 7.86 -28.15
C GLU A 564 -17.92 8.02 -28.70
N LYS A 565 -17.16 6.94 -28.63
CA LYS A 565 -15.84 6.87 -29.23
C LYS A 565 -15.98 6.58 -30.72
N PHE A 566 -15.33 7.36 -31.55
CA PHE A 566 -15.48 7.26 -32.99
C PHE A 566 -14.18 7.01 -33.76
N MET A 567 -13.04 7.36 -33.18
CA MET A 567 -11.75 7.29 -33.84
C MET A 567 -11.03 5.98 -33.57
N ILE A 568 -10.53 5.34 -34.62
CA ILE A 568 -9.73 4.14 -34.58
C ILE A 568 -8.32 4.47 -35.10
N ARG A 569 -7.30 3.92 -34.49
CA ARG A 569 -5.91 4.07 -34.93
C ARG A 569 -5.15 2.76 -34.77
N GLU A 570 -4.02 2.65 -35.44
CA GLU A 570 -3.07 1.56 -35.23
C GLU A 570 -2.58 1.49 -33.77
N ASN A 571 -2.25 0.30 -33.35
CA ASN A 571 -1.73 0.09 -31.99
C ASN A 571 -0.31 0.69 -31.90
N PRO A 572 -0.06 1.63 -30.97
CA PRO A 572 1.26 2.21 -30.80
C PRO A 572 2.33 1.21 -30.30
N LYS A 573 1.95 -0.03 -30.01
CA LYS A 573 2.87 -1.10 -29.63
C LYS A 573 3.22 -1.95 -30.87
N PRO A 574 4.46 -1.93 -31.38
CA PRO A 574 4.83 -2.53 -32.66
C PRO A 574 4.60 -4.05 -32.72
N PHE A 575 4.55 -4.73 -31.57
CA PHE A 575 4.28 -6.18 -31.50
C PHE A 575 2.78 -6.53 -31.46
N ARG A 576 1.87 -5.57 -31.75
CA ARG A 576 0.42 -5.78 -31.77
C ARG A 576 -0.17 -5.17 -33.05
N ASN A 577 -0.36 -5.98 -34.04
CA ASN A 577 -0.93 -5.59 -35.33
C ASN A 577 -2.45 -5.45 -35.33
N ASN A 578 -3.03 -4.82 -34.29
CA ASN A 578 -4.46 -4.63 -34.22
C ASN A 578 -4.84 -3.13 -34.09
N LEU A 579 -5.92 -2.77 -34.73
CA LEU A 579 -6.50 -1.45 -34.63
C LEU A 579 -7.06 -1.21 -33.21
N ARG A 580 -6.93 0.00 -32.70
CA ARG A 580 -7.41 0.40 -31.36
C ARG A 580 -8.29 1.62 -31.43
N LEU A 581 -9.41 1.53 -30.72
CA LEU A 581 -10.30 2.65 -30.47
C LEU A 581 -9.60 3.69 -29.58
N VAL A 582 -9.65 4.97 -29.99
CA VAL A 582 -9.07 6.08 -29.22
C VAL A 582 -10.01 6.43 -28.07
N HIS A 583 -9.62 6.07 -26.86
CA HIS A 583 -10.46 6.25 -25.66
C HIS A 583 -10.59 7.70 -25.18
N GLY A 584 -9.67 8.57 -25.56
CA GLY A 584 -9.62 9.96 -25.12
C GLY A 584 -10.43 10.95 -26.00
N LEU A 585 -10.98 10.49 -27.13
CA LEU A 585 -11.79 11.29 -28.04
C LEU A 585 -13.23 10.76 -28.09
N LEU A 586 -14.18 11.67 -27.98
CA LEU A 586 -15.61 11.40 -28.00
C LEU A 586 -16.31 12.35 -28.99
N SER A 587 -17.35 11.85 -29.66
CA SER A 587 -18.30 12.65 -30.45
C SER A 587 -19.69 12.56 -29.80
N CYS A 588 -20.37 13.68 -29.67
CA CYS A 588 -21.72 13.72 -29.18
C CYS A 588 -22.72 13.40 -30.28
N LYS A 589 -23.63 12.46 -30.05
CA LYS A 589 -24.67 12.08 -31.02
C LYS A 589 -25.70 13.20 -31.29
N ASN A 590 -25.94 14.08 -30.32
CA ASN A 590 -26.98 15.09 -30.44
C ASN A 590 -26.48 16.39 -31.11
N CYS A 591 -25.30 16.89 -30.70
CA CYS A 591 -24.80 18.18 -31.19
C CYS A 591 -23.49 18.04 -32.00
N ALA A 592 -23.08 16.85 -32.37
CA ALA A 592 -21.87 16.51 -33.13
C ALA A 592 -20.56 17.11 -32.56
N ASN A 593 -20.57 17.70 -31.38
CA ASN A 593 -19.38 18.27 -30.76
C ASN A 593 -18.37 17.21 -30.43
N VAL A 594 -17.10 17.45 -30.79
CA VAL A 594 -15.97 16.54 -30.47
C VAL A 594 -15.32 16.97 -29.17
N TRP A 595 -15.13 16.01 -28.27
CA TRP A 595 -14.60 16.23 -26.94
C TRP A 595 -13.29 15.48 -26.68
N ASN A 596 -12.35 16.14 -25.98
CA ASN A 596 -11.44 15.41 -25.12
C ASN A 596 -12.27 14.88 -23.95
N ARG A 597 -12.22 13.57 -23.71
CA ARG A 597 -13.03 12.89 -22.70
C ARG A 597 -12.86 13.48 -21.29
N ASP A 598 -11.59 13.71 -20.90
CA ASP A 598 -11.25 14.19 -19.55
C ASP A 598 -11.66 15.68 -19.39
N CYS A 599 -11.64 16.47 -20.49
CA CYS A 599 -12.19 17.82 -20.52
C CYS A 599 -13.71 17.82 -20.32
N ASN A 600 -14.43 16.97 -21.05
CA ASN A 600 -15.89 16.83 -20.90
C ASN A 600 -16.25 16.38 -19.47
N GLY A 601 -15.49 15.41 -18.92
CA GLY A 601 -15.66 14.95 -17.54
C GLY A 601 -15.48 16.06 -16.52
N ALA A 602 -14.37 16.80 -16.61
CA ALA A 602 -14.08 17.93 -15.72
C ALA A 602 -15.14 19.05 -15.83
N THR A 603 -15.63 19.36 -17.04
CA THR A 603 -16.70 20.36 -17.23
C THR A 603 -18.02 19.92 -16.60
N ASN A 604 -18.39 18.64 -16.70
CA ASN A 604 -19.57 18.11 -16.01
C ASN A 604 -19.39 18.11 -14.48
N ILE A 605 -18.20 17.81 -13.98
CA ILE A 605 -17.85 17.92 -12.54
C ILE A 605 -18.00 19.38 -12.08
N TYR A 606 -17.55 20.34 -12.90
CA TYR A 606 -17.74 21.78 -12.62
C TYR A 606 -19.21 22.13 -12.47
N LYS A 607 -20.06 21.72 -13.42
CA LYS A 607 -21.51 21.97 -13.37
C LYS A 607 -22.16 21.43 -12.10
N ILE A 608 -21.80 20.19 -11.72
CA ILE A 608 -22.31 19.60 -10.47
C ILE A 608 -21.86 20.42 -9.26
N ALA A 609 -20.58 20.81 -9.20
CA ALA A 609 -20.05 21.59 -8.10
C ALA A 609 -20.70 22.98 -8.01
N TYR A 610 -20.79 23.68 -9.14
CA TYR A 610 -21.42 24.99 -9.24
C TYR A 610 -22.88 24.94 -8.77
N ASN A 611 -23.66 23.99 -9.30
CA ASN A 611 -25.07 23.84 -8.92
C ASN A 611 -25.22 23.56 -7.42
N SER A 612 -24.38 22.66 -6.86
CA SER A 612 -24.44 22.35 -5.43
C SER A 612 -24.17 23.57 -4.54
N ILE A 613 -23.18 24.40 -4.91
CA ILE A 613 -22.81 25.60 -4.12
C ILE A 613 -23.89 26.68 -4.20
N HIS A 614 -24.56 26.82 -5.35
CA HIS A 614 -25.59 27.82 -5.57
C HIS A 614 -27.00 27.30 -5.30
N ASN A 615 -27.15 26.16 -4.63
CA ASN A 615 -28.43 25.53 -4.32
C ASN A 615 -29.31 25.25 -5.56
N ILE A 616 -28.69 25.00 -6.71
CA ILE A 616 -29.33 24.56 -7.94
C ILE A 616 -29.35 23.06 -8.00
N GLU A 617 -30.43 22.48 -8.51
CA GLU A 617 -30.53 21.03 -8.65
C GLU A 617 -29.41 20.46 -9.54
N ARG A 618 -28.97 19.26 -9.19
CA ARG A 618 -28.01 18.53 -10.02
C ARG A 618 -28.59 18.25 -11.40
N PRO A 619 -27.85 18.46 -12.50
CA PRO A 619 -28.34 18.20 -13.84
C PRO A 619 -28.93 16.79 -13.97
N SER A 620 -30.18 16.66 -14.44
CA SER A 620 -30.93 15.38 -14.48
C SER A 620 -30.18 14.26 -15.22
N TYR A 621 -29.46 14.61 -16.30
CA TYR A 621 -28.66 13.66 -17.08
C TYR A 621 -27.42 13.11 -16.33
N LEU A 622 -27.06 13.69 -15.21
CA LEU A 622 -25.97 13.26 -14.31
C LEU A 622 -26.50 12.64 -13.03
N CYS A 623 -27.82 12.55 -12.85
CA CYS A 623 -28.45 11.90 -11.70
C CYS A 623 -28.49 10.38 -11.87
N ARG A 624 -28.51 9.66 -10.75
CA ARG A 624 -28.76 8.22 -10.69
C ARG A 624 -30.26 7.96 -10.64
N ASN A 625 -30.73 7.02 -11.45
CA ASN A 625 -32.11 6.53 -11.33
C ASN A 625 -32.22 5.65 -10.08
N THR A 626 -33.44 5.42 -9.58
CA THR A 626 -33.70 4.61 -8.37
C THR A 626 -33.08 3.22 -8.45
N SER A 627 -33.09 2.59 -9.64
CA SER A 627 -32.41 1.32 -9.91
C SER A 627 -30.86 1.39 -9.78
N ASP A 628 -30.26 2.48 -10.20
CA ASP A 628 -28.81 2.72 -10.08
C ASP A 628 -28.40 2.95 -8.62
N ILE A 629 -29.28 3.58 -7.83
CA ILE A 629 -29.07 3.85 -6.39
C ILE A 629 -29.07 2.53 -5.60
N LEU A 630 -30.02 1.65 -5.86
CA LEU A 630 -30.10 0.34 -5.22
C LEU A 630 -28.87 -0.54 -5.54
N ASP A 631 -28.37 -0.48 -6.77
CA ASP A 631 -27.13 -1.19 -7.18
C ASP A 631 -25.88 -0.64 -6.49
N ASP A 632 -25.80 0.66 -6.22
CA ASP A 632 -24.67 1.29 -5.54
C ASP A 632 -24.75 1.20 -4.01
N MET A 633 -25.93 1.29 -3.42
CA MET A 633 -26.15 1.00 -2.00
C MET A 633 -25.76 -0.45 -1.67
N SER A 634 -26.05 -1.40 -2.56
CA SER A 634 -25.57 -2.77 -2.44
C SER A 634 -24.05 -2.94 -2.62
N LYS A 635 -23.38 -1.98 -3.27
CA LYS A 635 -21.91 -1.90 -3.37
C LYS A 635 -21.28 -1.16 -2.18
N SER A 636 -21.97 -0.18 -1.60
CA SER A 636 -21.47 0.69 -0.53
C SER A 636 -21.64 0.07 0.87
N GLN A 637 -22.58 -0.84 1.07
CA GLN A 637 -22.71 -1.59 2.33
C GLN A 637 -21.46 -2.41 2.71
N PHE A 638 -20.51 -2.55 1.77
CA PHE A 638 -19.24 -3.25 1.93
C PHE A 638 -17.99 -2.36 1.75
N THR A 639 -18.13 -1.05 1.72
CA THR A 639 -17.03 -0.12 1.90
C THR A 639 -16.96 0.26 3.36
N ARG A 640 -15.82 -0.06 4.00
CA ARG A 640 -15.39 0.23 5.38
C ARG A 640 -16.46 0.84 6.30
N PRO A 641 -16.80 0.19 7.43
CA PRO A 641 -17.66 0.79 8.42
C PRO A 641 -17.10 2.15 8.85
N GLU A 642 -17.97 3.12 8.94
CA GLU A 642 -17.64 4.43 9.49
C GLU A 642 -17.08 4.26 10.90
N THR A 643 -15.96 4.90 11.14
CA THR A 643 -15.34 5.11 12.45
C THR A 643 -15.07 3.88 13.32
N VAL A 644 -13.96 3.20 13.04
CA VAL A 644 -13.31 2.35 14.04
C VAL A 644 -12.51 3.24 14.96
N LYS A 645 -12.98 3.48 16.20
CA LYS A 645 -12.14 4.02 17.27
C LYS A 645 -10.98 3.04 17.50
N PRO A 646 -9.73 3.49 17.53
CA PRO A 646 -8.60 2.59 17.71
C PRO A 646 -8.69 1.90 19.05
N CYS A 647 -8.52 0.58 19.04
CA CYS A 647 -8.29 -0.18 20.26
C CYS A 647 -7.00 0.34 20.91
N SER A 648 -7.06 0.73 22.17
CA SER A 648 -5.89 1.12 22.95
C SER A 648 -4.97 -0.07 23.11
N ILE A 649 -3.93 -0.15 22.28
CA ILE A 649 -2.82 -1.07 22.51
C ILE A 649 -2.02 -0.51 23.66
N LYS A 650 -2.12 -1.15 24.82
CA LYS A 650 -1.15 -0.97 25.91
C LYS A 650 0.19 -1.49 25.38
N CYS A 651 1.08 -0.58 25.01
CA CYS A 651 2.50 -0.89 24.87
C CYS A 651 3.09 -0.81 26.29
N SER A 652 3.27 -1.95 26.93
CA SER A 652 4.19 -2.12 28.04
C SER A 652 5.62 -2.22 27.50
#